data_0eb16be2c2db7108c1df5acdf280836a
#
_entry.id   0eb16be2c2db7108c1df5acdf280836a
#
_cell.length_a   1.000
_cell.length_b   1.000
_cell.length_c   1.000
_cell.angle_alpha   90.00
_cell.angle_beta   90.00
_cell.angle_gamma   90.00
#
_symmetry.space_group_name_H-M   'P 1'
#
loop_
_entity.id
_entity.type
_entity.pdbx_description
1 polymer ?
#
loop_
_entity_poly.entity_id
_entity_poly.type
_entity_poly.pdbx_seq_one_letter_code
_entity_poly.pdbx_strand_id
1 'polypeptide(L)'
;MKLTLMRDNGGTTTMRTLDINIQIETMKHETKAQPVSNLRTSIRYASPDSKLDDVKKLAKVVPAATFRKIVNGIQMTGYNGIIQIEVNHLANRMEVNRVKQEAAELSHTFAAFMGSGGHSVKIWIRFTRPDKSLPQKREEAEIFQANAYRKAVSLYQPALSYAIELKNPALEQFCRQTYDPELYYNPESTVIYMRQPLEMPSETTYKEAVQAEASPFKRLIPGYDSFDTLSALFEAALNKAYQSLSELQPRIHIHSDEDLKPLLVQGAKNCFQAGIPEEETIRWSTAHFYTKNKEFLIRQTIQNVYTCEKGFGKKSPLSAEQELEFRTEEFMQRRYEFRYNTMTTVTEYRERNTFCFCFRPISNRIRNSIAMNARLEGLNLWDRDVVRYLDSDRIPIFNPIEDFLFRLDIHWDGRDRIRELATRVPCNNTHWPDLFYRWFLNMVAHWRQTDRKYANCTVPLLVGPQAYRKSTFCRSLLPPELQAYYTDRIDFSNKRDAELSLNRFALINMDEFDQNRVSQQAFLKHILQKPVVNVRRPHGTATQEMRRYASFIGTSNHKDLLTDTSGSRRYIVINVTGPIDCSPIDYEQLYAQAMHDLYRGERYWFNTEDENVMTENNQEFQVMPVAEQLFHEYFRGAKEGEECEQLLAIEILQQLQHDSKIHVSICSIVQFGRILQKNKIPSLHTKRGNFYKVIRIKPGRG
;
A
#
# COMPACT_ATOMS: atom_id res chain seq x y z
N MET A 1 19.71 -18.29 -32.38
CA MET A 1 20.53 -17.29 -31.65
C MET A 1 20.88 -17.87 -30.30
N LYS A 2 22.11 -17.72 -29.82
CA LYS A 2 22.58 -18.34 -28.57
C LYS A 2 22.94 -17.28 -27.53
N LEU A 3 22.64 -17.50 -26.26
CA LEU A 3 23.00 -16.65 -25.11
C LEU A 3 23.85 -17.40 -24.11
N THR A 4 24.40 -16.70 -23.11
CA THR A 4 25.21 -17.32 -22.05
C THR A 4 24.43 -17.39 -20.74
N LEU A 5 24.40 -18.59 -20.16
CA LEU A 5 23.98 -18.84 -18.77
C LEU A 5 25.20 -18.99 -17.88
N MET A 6 25.23 -18.23 -16.78
CA MET A 6 26.27 -18.29 -15.76
C MET A 6 25.66 -18.72 -14.42
N ARG A 7 26.32 -19.68 -13.75
CA ARG A 7 25.93 -20.08 -12.38
C ARG A 7 27.13 -20.02 -11.47
N ASP A 8 26.96 -19.39 -10.34
CA ASP A 8 27.97 -19.28 -9.29
C ASP A 8 27.74 -20.39 -8.26
N ASN A 9 28.64 -21.37 -8.22
CA ASN A 9 28.59 -22.51 -7.29
C ASN A 9 29.80 -22.42 -6.34
N GLY A 10 29.61 -21.81 -5.15
CA GLY A 10 30.61 -21.85 -4.08
C GLY A 10 32.03 -21.38 -4.49
N GLY A 11 32.15 -20.28 -5.23
CA GLY A 11 33.44 -19.72 -5.69
C GLY A 11 33.84 -20.12 -7.11
N THR A 12 33.13 -21.03 -7.76
CA THR A 12 33.38 -21.41 -9.16
C THR A 12 32.18 -20.95 -10.03
N THR A 13 32.46 -20.12 -11.04
CA THR A 13 31.45 -19.75 -12.05
C THR A 13 31.45 -20.75 -13.20
N THR A 14 30.36 -21.42 -13.44
CA THR A 14 30.14 -22.26 -14.63
C THR A 14 29.40 -21.48 -15.71
N MET A 15 29.82 -21.66 -16.97
CA MET A 15 29.21 -21.01 -18.13
C MET A 15 28.67 -22.05 -19.11
N ARG A 16 27.48 -21.83 -19.61
CA ARG A 16 26.83 -22.67 -20.60
C ARG A 16 26.18 -21.82 -21.68
N THR A 17 26.37 -22.17 -22.93
CA THR A 17 25.68 -21.54 -24.06
C THR A 17 24.38 -22.26 -24.32
N LEU A 18 23.29 -21.51 -24.49
CA LEU A 18 21.95 -22.04 -24.69
C LEU A 18 21.27 -21.29 -25.86
N ASP A 19 20.39 -22.00 -26.59
CA ASP A 19 19.55 -21.34 -27.60
C ASP A 19 18.51 -20.44 -26.93
N ILE A 20 18.24 -19.27 -27.52
CA ILE A 20 17.36 -18.25 -26.96
C ILE A 20 15.90 -18.76 -26.84
N ASN A 21 15.44 -19.56 -27.80
CA ASN A 21 14.09 -20.12 -27.77
C ASN A 21 13.91 -21.08 -26.59
N ILE A 22 14.95 -21.88 -26.29
CA ILE A 22 14.94 -22.77 -25.12
C ILE A 22 14.90 -21.92 -23.84
N GLN A 23 15.64 -20.81 -23.81
CA GLN A 23 15.65 -19.90 -22.66
C GLN A 23 14.27 -19.25 -22.45
N ILE A 24 13.62 -18.79 -23.51
CA ILE A 24 12.27 -18.21 -23.45
C ILE A 24 11.27 -19.25 -22.92
N GLU A 25 11.30 -20.48 -23.42
CA GLU A 25 10.44 -21.55 -22.89
C GLU A 25 10.75 -21.89 -21.41
N THR A 26 12.01 -21.88 -21.03
CA THR A 26 12.41 -22.06 -19.62
C THR A 26 11.89 -20.92 -18.72
N MET A 27 11.73 -19.70 -19.25
CA MET A 27 11.16 -18.58 -18.50
C MET A 27 9.62 -18.68 -18.36
N LYS A 28 8.95 -19.34 -19.28
CA LYS A 28 7.48 -19.57 -19.20
C LYS A 28 7.10 -20.68 -18.24
N HIS A 29 8.01 -21.59 -17.97
CA HIS A 29 7.76 -22.78 -17.15
C HIS A 29 8.76 -22.88 -15.99
N GLU A 30 8.26 -22.92 -14.78
CA GLU A 30 9.11 -23.08 -13.61
C GLU A 30 9.37 -24.56 -13.31
N THR A 31 10.54 -24.88 -12.80
CA THR A 31 10.87 -26.24 -12.36
C THR A 31 10.09 -26.62 -11.09
N LYS A 32 9.98 -27.92 -10.78
CA LYS A 32 9.32 -28.43 -9.57
C LYS A 32 9.85 -27.82 -8.25
N ALA A 33 11.10 -27.38 -8.24
CA ALA A 33 11.72 -26.72 -7.09
C ALA A 33 11.27 -25.25 -6.88
N GLN A 34 10.59 -24.67 -7.85
CA GLN A 34 10.02 -23.31 -7.80
C GLN A 34 10.95 -22.22 -7.26
N PRO A 35 12.21 -22.12 -7.73
CA PRO A 35 13.19 -21.22 -7.11
C PRO A 35 12.83 -19.74 -7.25
N VAL A 36 12.14 -19.34 -8.33
CA VAL A 36 11.73 -17.94 -8.56
C VAL A 36 10.48 -17.62 -7.72
N SER A 37 9.51 -18.51 -7.67
CA SER A 37 8.31 -18.34 -6.83
C SER A 37 8.67 -18.29 -5.35
N ASN A 38 9.60 -19.13 -4.91
CA ASN A 38 10.13 -19.11 -3.54
C ASN A 38 10.86 -17.80 -3.24
N LEU A 39 11.67 -17.29 -4.18
CA LEU A 39 12.34 -16.01 -4.05
C LEU A 39 11.31 -14.86 -3.91
N ARG A 40 10.27 -14.84 -4.75
CA ARG A 40 9.20 -13.82 -4.67
C ARG A 40 8.46 -13.87 -3.35
N THR A 41 8.20 -15.05 -2.83
CA THR A 41 7.63 -15.23 -1.50
C THR A 41 8.59 -14.72 -0.42
N SER A 42 9.87 -15.04 -0.49
CA SER A 42 10.88 -14.50 0.43
C SER A 42 10.98 -12.97 0.39
N ILE A 43 10.92 -12.38 -0.80
CA ILE A 43 10.89 -10.91 -0.97
C ILE A 43 9.64 -10.29 -0.34
N ARG A 44 8.47 -10.90 -0.53
CA ARG A 44 7.18 -10.41 0.02
C ARG A 44 7.21 -10.31 1.54
N TYR A 45 7.90 -11.26 2.21
CA TYR A 45 7.98 -11.32 3.67
C TYR A 45 9.31 -10.84 4.25
N ALA A 46 10.21 -10.32 3.40
CA ALA A 46 11.53 -9.86 3.84
C ALA A 46 11.41 -8.64 4.76
N SER A 47 12.07 -8.71 5.91
CA SER A 47 12.33 -7.52 6.72
C SER A 47 13.39 -6.65 6.04
N PRO A 48 13.48 -5.34 6.37
CA PRO A 48 14.49 -4.44 5.82
C PRO A 48 15.94 -4.92 5.97
N ASP A 49 16.22 -5.71 6.99
CA ASP A 49 17.55 -6.24 7.31
C ASP A 49 17.77 -7.67 6.77
N SER A 50 16.79 -8.24 6.06
CA SER A 50 16.89 -9.58 5.50
C SER A 50 17.92 -9.65 4.39
N LYS A 51 18.86 -10.58 4.49
CA LYS A 51 19.77 -10.92 3.40
C LYS A 51 19.08 -11.90 2.46
N LEU A 52 18.76 -11.44 1.25
CA LEU A 52 18.13 -12.27 0.22
C LEU A 52 19.19 -13.08 -0.56
N ASP A 53 19.80 -14.05 0.07
CA ASP A 53 20.82 -14.90 -0.56
C ASP A 53 20.26 -15.80 -1.67
N ASP A 54 18.96 -16.05 -1.68
CA ASP A 54 18.28 -16.84 -2.72
C ASP A 54 18.40 -16.22 -4.12
N VAL A 55 18.54 -14.90 -4.22
CA VAL A 55 18.81 -14.21 -5.50
C VAL A 55 20.11 -14.71 -6.12
N LYS A 56 21.15 -14.97 -5.30
CA LYS A 56 22.46 -15.42 -5.77
C LYS A 56 22.44 -16.82 -6.34
N LYS A 57 21.48 -17.66 -5.93
CA LYS A 57 21.29 -19.03 -6.40
C LYS A 57 20.74 -19.11 -7.83
N LEU A 58 20.06 -18.06 -8.30
CA LEU A 58 19.50 -18.00 -9.64
C LEU A 58 20.61 -17.79 -10.70
N ALA A 59 20.51 -18.51 -11.80
CA ALA A 59 21.43 -18.36 -12.92
C ALA A 59 21.36 -16.92 -13.48
N LYS A 60 22.50 -16.42 -13.95
CA LYS A 60 22.63 -15.16 -14.70
C LYS A 60 22.43 -15.45 -16.17
N VAL A 61 21.56 -14.74 -16.84
CA VAL A 61 21.25 -14.84 -18.26
C VAL A 61 21.86 -13.62 -18.96
N VAL A 62 22.85 -13.81 -19.81
CA VAL A 62 23.50 -12.75 -20.59
C VAL A 62 23.00 -12.80 -22.04
N PRO A 63 22.13 -11.87 -22.46
CA PRO A 63 21.53 -11.87 -23.79
C PRO A 63 22.44 -11.31 -24.87
N ALA A 64 23.30 -10.32 -24.55
CA ALA A 64 24.06 -9.54 -25.52
C ALA A 64 25.13 -10.36 -26.27
N ALA A 65 25.76 -11.31 -25.57
CA ALA A 65 26.89 -12.05 -26.13
C ALA A 65 27.00 -13.48 -25.59
N THR A 66 27.77 -14.31 -26.28
CA THR A 66 28.18 -15.63 -25.81
C THR A 66 29.62 -15.59 -25.31
N PHE A 67 29.85 -16.26 -24.16
CA PHE A 67 31.13 -16.31 -23.50
C PHE A 67 31.58 -17.73 -23.20
N ARG A 68 32.91 -17.94 -23.15
CA ARG A 68 33.52 -19.13 -22.57
C ARG A 68 34.50 -18.77 -21.47
N LYS A 69 34.67 -19.62 -20.50
CA LYS A 69 35.67 -19.47 -19.44
C LYS A 69 37.05 -19.82 -20.00
N ILE A 70 38.03 -19.01 -19.71
CA ILE A 70 39.46 -19.22 -19.98
C ILE A 70 40.24 -19.14 -18.67
N VAL A 71 41.51 -19.51 -18.68
CA VAL A 71 42.38 -19.61 -17.47
C VAL A 71 42.37 -18.28 -16.70
N ASN A 72 42.47 -17.15 -17.38
CA ASN A 72 42.57 -15.81 -16.77
C ASN A 72 41.35 -14.93 -17.06
N GLY A 73 40.13 -15.49 -17.06
CA GLY A 73 38.90 -14.68 -17.23
C GLY A 73 37.86 -15.31 -18.13
N ILE A 74 37.19 -14.44 -18.90
CA ILE A 74 36.13 -14.83 -19.83
C ILE A 74 36.43 -14.30 -21.22
N GLN A 75 36.23 -15.09 -22.24
CA GLN A 75 36.40 -14.73 -23.63
C GLN A 75 35.05 -14.68 -24.35
N MET A 76 34.75 -13.59 -25.03
CA MET A 76 33.62 -13.48 -25.93
C MET A 76 33.79 -14.43 -27.11
N THR A 77 32.76 -15.20 -27.42
CA THR A 77 32.73 -16.14 -28.57
C THR A 77 31.77 -15.71 -29.67
N GLY A 78 30.88 -14.77 -29.37
CA GLY A 78 29.98 -14.17 -30.35
C GLY A 78 29.17 -13.05 -29.72
N TYR A 79 28.72 -12.12 -30.54
CA TYR A 79 27.89 -11.00 -30.15
C TYR A 79 26.50 -11.13 -30.82
N ASN A 80 25.44 -10.90 -30.08
CA ASN A 80 24.06 -11.13 -30.54
C ASN A 80 23.33 -9.85 -30.97
N GLY A 81 23.84 -8.68 -30.61
CA GLY A 81 23.15 -7.41 -30.84
C GLY A 81 21.86 -7.26 -30.06
N ILE A 82 21.69 -8.00 -28.97
CA ILE A 82 20.54 -7.85 -28.08
C ILE A 82 20.87 -6.84 -26.99
N ILE A 83 20.08 -5.79 -26.93
CA ILE A 83 20.16 -4.76 -25.91
C ILE A 83 19.08 -5.03 -24.88
N GLN A 84 19.47 -5.03 -23.59
CA GLN A 84 18.55 -5.14 -22.46
C GLN A 84 18.40 -3.77 -21.79
N ILE A 85 17.16 -3.28 -21.71
CA ILE A 85 16.79 -2.15 -20.87
C ILE A 85 15.88 -2.66 -19.74
N GLU A 86 15.78 -1.90 -18.65
CA GLU A 86 15.11 -2.34 -17.44
C GLU A 86 14.25 -1.21 -16.87
N VAL A 87 13.03 -1.58 -16.46
CA VAL A 87 12.18 -0.76 -15.59
C VAL A 87 12.11 -1.47 -14.26
N ASN A 88 12.58 -0.82 -13.20
CA ASN A 88 12.67 -1.39 -11.86
C ASN A 88 11.71 -0.67 -10.88
N HIS A 89 11.62 -1.18 -9.65
CA HIS A 89 10.85 -0.61 -8.55
C HIS A 89 9.33 -0.50 -8.78
N LEU A 90 8.78 -1.39 -9.61
CA LEU A 90 7.33 -1.50 -9.81
C LEU A 90 6.67 -2.06 -8.54
N ALA A 91 5.57 -1.42 -8.12
CA ALA A 91 4.96 -1.72 -6.84
C ALA A 91 4.23 -3.08 -6.84
N ASN A 92 3.63 -3.45 -7.97
CA ASN A 92 2.75 -4.62 -8.05
C ASN A 92 2.71 -5.23 -9.47
N ARG A 93 2.00 -6.36 -9.60
CA ARG A 93 1.87 -7.09 -10.87
C ARG A 93 1.13 -6.28 -11.95
N MET A 94 0.20 -5.40 -11.57
CA MET A 94 -0.52 -4.57 -12.55
C MET A 94 0.43 -3.59 -13.24
N GLU A 95 1.33 -2.94 -12.49
CA GLU A 95 2.35 -2.06 -13.07
C GLU A 95 3.32 -2.84 -13.96
N VAL A 96 3.74 -4.03 -13.53
CA VAL A 96 4.58 -4.94 -14.34
C VAL A 96 3.87 -5.29 -15.67
N ASN A 97 2.60 -5.67 -15.62
CA ASN A 97 1.83 -6.02 -16.81
C ASN A 97 1.61 -4.80 -17.71
N ARG A 98 1.37 -3.62 -17.15
CA ARG A 98 1.26 -2.38 -17.89
C ARG A 98 2.53 -2.07 -18.69
N VAL A 99 3.68 -2.10 -18.03
CA VAL A 99 4.99 -1.86 -18.71
C VAL A 99 5.25 -2.92 -19.79
N LYS A 100 4.90 -4.19 -19.54
CA LYS A 100 5.01 -5.24 -20.58
C LYS A 100 4.13 -4.96 -21.79
N GLN A 101 2.89 -4.50 -21.58
CA GLN A 101 1.97 -4.14 -22.67
C GLN A 101 2.48 -2.94 -23.46
N GLU A 102 2.87 -1.85 -22.76
CA GLU A 102 3.47 -0.67 -23.39
C GLU A 102 4.72 -1.02 -24.23
N ALA A 103 5.58 -1.89 -23.70
CA ALA A 103 6.72 -2.39 -24.45
C ALA A 103 6.30 -3.26 -25.66
N ALA A 104 5.27 -4.09 -25.53
CA ALA A 104 4.78 -4.97 -26.59
C ALA A 104 4.16 -4.20 -27.78
N GLU A 105 3.64 -2.99 -27.54
CA GLU A 105 3.11 -2.11 -28.60
C GLU A 105 4.20 -1.61 -29.55
N LEU A 106 5.46 -1.59 -29.09
CA LEU A 106 6.58 -1.19 -29.93
C LEU A 106 7.07 -2.35 -30.81
N SER A 107 7.01 -2.19 -32.14
CA SER A 107 7.38 -3.22 -33.11
C SER A 107 8.83 -3.74 -32.97
N HIS A 108 9.69 -2.99 -32.29
CA HIS A 108 11.09 -3.34 -32.03
C HIS A 108 11.29 -4.27 -30.83
N THR A 109 10.26 -4.49 -30.02
CA THR A 109 10.38 -5.33 -28.82
C THR A 109 10.51 -6.80 -29.21
N PHE A 110 11.67 -7.38 -28.91
CA PHE A 110 11.95 -8.79 -29.12
C PHE A 110 11.39 -9.67 -28.02
N ALA A 111 11.60 -9.25 -26.75
CA ALA A 111 10.99 -9.88 -25.58
C ALA A 111 10.78 -8.85 -24.47
N ALA A 112 9.68 -9.01 -23.72
CA ALA A 112 9.43 -8.25 -22.50
C ALA A 112 8.89 -9.19 -21.41
N PHE A 113 9.53 -9.21 -20.24
CA PHE A 113 9.22 -10.16 -19.18
C PHE A 113 9.50 -9.62 -17.78
N MET A 114 8.80 -10.18 -16.83
CA MET A 114 8.94 -9.86 -15.42
C MET A 114 10.27 -10.37 -14.86
N GLY A 115 11.00 -9.53 -14.15
CA GLY A 115 12.24 -9.91 -13.47
C GLY A 115 12.01 -10.92 -12.34
N SER A 116 13.09 -11.55 -11.88
CA SER A 116 13.05 -12.62 -10.86
C SER A 116 12.39 -12.21 -9.54
N GLY A 117 12.56 -10.93 -9.13
CA GLY A 117 11.94 -10.40 -7.91
C GLY A 117 10.46 -10.06 -8.04
N GLY A 118 9.88 -10.05 -9.25
CA GLY A 118 8.48 -9.70 -9.47
C GLY A 118 8.18 -8.19 -9.55
N HIS A 119 9.19 -7.32 -9.37
CA HIS A 119 9.06 -5.86 -9.28
C HIS A 119 9.84 -5.11 -10.36
N SER A 120 10.06 -5.75 -11.49
CA SER A 120 10.77 -5.15 -12.62
C SER A 120 10.37 -5.80 -13.94
N VAL A 121 10.56 -5.06 -15.03
CA VAL A 121 10.41 -5.56 -16.38
C VAL A 121 11.77 -5.46 -17.09
N LYS A 122 12.14 -6.52 -17.79
CA LYS A 122 13.29 -6.58 -18.67
C LYS A 122 12.79 -6.59 -20.11
N ILE A 123 13.36 -5.73 -20.94
CA ILE A 123 12.97 -5.59 -22.34
C ILE A 123 14.21 -5.85 -23.19
N TRP A 124 14.11 -6.77 -24.12
CA TRP A 124 15.15 -7.13 -25.07
C TRP A 124 14.80 -6.59 -26.45
N ILE A 125 15.79 -5.93 -27.09
CA ILE A 125 15.65 -5.25 -28.37
C ILE A 125 16.81 -5.66 -29.28
N ARG A 126 16.54 -5.90 -30.55
CA ARG A 126 17.57 -6.35 -31.51
C ARG A 126 18.14 -5.19 -32.31
N PHE A 127 19.45 -5.14 -32.37
CA PHE A 127 20.22 -4.17 -33.15
C PHE A 127 21.21 -4.84 -34.08
N THR A 128 21.42 -4.27 -35.28
CA THR A 128 22.42 -4.72 -36.23
C THR A 128 23.02 -3.52 -36.98
N ARG A 129 24.10 -3.76 -37.75
CA ARG A 129 24.53 -2.83 -38.79
C ARG A 129 23.54 -2.84 -39.96
N PRO A 130 23.55 -1.83 -40.87
CA PRO A 130 22.66 -1.78 -42.03
C PRO A 130 22.78 -2.98 -42.99
N ASP A 131 23.96 -3.57 -43.07
CA ASP A 131 24.28 -4.81 -43.83
C ASP A 131 23.85 -6.11 -43.10
N LYS A 132 23.13 -5.97 -41.95
CA LYS A 132 22.72 -7.06 -41.08
C LYS A 132 23.89 -7.79 -40.37
N SER A 133 25.13 -7.33 -40.51
CA SER A 133 26.28 -7.86 -39.78
C SER A 133 26.32 -7.39 -38.33
N LEU A 134 27.06 -8.12 -37.50
CA LEU A 134 27.32 -7.77 -36.08
C LEU A 134 28.85 -7.70 -35.85
N PRO A 135 29.31 -6.89 -34.89
CA PRO A 135 30.70 -6.86 -34.48
C PRO A 135 31.23 -8.24 -34.09
N GLN A 136 32.44 -8.58 -34.59
CA GLN A 136 33.08 -9.84 -34.25
C GLN A 136 34.14 -9.69 -33.14
N LYS A 137 34.78 -8.52 -33.08
CA LYS A 137 35.76 -8.21 -32.04
C LYS A 137 35.08 -7.62 -30.80
N ARG A 138 35.63 -7.92 -29.62
CA ARG A 138 35.08 -7.46 -28.34
C ARG A 138 35.03 -5.92 -28.27
N GLU A 139 36.08 -5.24 -28.62
CA GLU A 139 36.18 -3.77 -28.59
C GLU A 139 35.09 -3.11 -29.46
N GLU A 140 34.91 -3.63 -30.69
CA GLU A 140 33.85 -3.13 -31.58
C GLU A 140 32.44 -3.42 -31.02
N ALA A 141 32.29 -4.58 -30.39
CA ALA A 141 31.02 -4.96 -29.77
C ALA A 141 30.70 -4.07 -28.56
N GLU A 142 31.67 -3.70 -27.74
CA GLU A 142 31.50 -2.78 -26.61
C GLU A 142 31.05 -1.39 -27.09
N ILE A 143 31.67 -0.85 -28.12
CA ILE A 143 31.30 0.44 -28.74
C ILE A 143 29.89 0.36 -29.32
N PHE A 144 29.58 -0.74 -30.03
CA PHE A 144 28.28 -0.96 -30.62
C PHE A 144 27.20 -1.07 -29.53
N GLN A 145 27.45 -1.86 -28.48
CA GLN A 145 26.54 -2.07 -27.33
C GLN A 145 26.22 -0.74 -26.65
N ALA A 146 27.23 0.09 -26.38
CA ALA A 146 27.04 1.37 -25.72
C ALA A 146 26.13 2.33 -26.52
N ASN A 147 26.39 2.44 -27.83
CA ASN A 147 25.56 3.29 -28.70
C ASN A 147 24.16 2.73 -28.94
N ALA A 148 24.00 1.42 -29.08
CA ALA A 148 22.72 0.76 -29.26
C ALA A 148 21.85 0.85 -27.98
N TYR A 149 22.45 0.74 -26.79
CA TYR A 149 21.76 0.95 -25.51
C TYR A 149 21.20 2.37 -25.40
N ARG A 150 22.03 3.38 -25.72
CA ARG A 150 21.62 4.77 -25.74
C ARG A 150 20.42 4.99 -26.68
N LYS A 151 20.47 4.40 -27.89
CA LYS A 151 19.37 4.46 -28.85
C LYS A 151 18.11 3.74 -28.35
N ALA A 152 18.26 2.58 -27.71
CA ALA A 152 17.15 1.86 -27.11
C ALA A 152 16.44 2.69 -26.04
N VAL A 153 17.19 3.30 -25.12
CA VAL A 153 16.62 4.17 -24.06
C VAL A 153 15.88 5.35 -24.69
N SER A 154 16.45 6.03 -25.68
CA SER A 154 15.80 7.19 -26.34
C SER A 154 14.48 6.82 -27.03
N LEU A 155 14.36 5.60 -27.56
CA LEU A 155 13.15 5.13 -28.24
C LEU A 155 12.07 4.66 -27.24
N TYR A 156 12.46 3.99 -26.17
CA TYR A 156 11.52 3.36 -25.26
C TYR A 156 11.05 4.29 -24.13
N GLN A 157 11.91 5.20 -23.66
CA GLN A 157 11.54 6.05 -22.53
C GLN A 157 10.27 6.90 -22.76
N PRO A 158 10.03 7.48 -23.95
CA PRO A 158 8.79 8.22 -24.20
C PRO A 158 7.54 7.35 -24.27
N ALA A 159 7.70 6.06 -24.58
CA ALA A 159 6.61 5.11 -24.74
C ALA A 159 6.22 4.38 -23.45
N LEU A 160 7.07 4.43 -22.43
CA LEU A 160 6.85 3.74 -21.17
C LEU A 160 6.37 4.71 -20.09
N SER A 161 5.35 4.32 -19.32
CA SER A 161 4.83 5.09 -18.19
C SER A 161 5.80 5.20 -17.00
N TYR A 162 6.84 4.37 -16.96
CA TYR A 162 7.82 4.32 -15.88
C TYR A 162 9.23 4.56 -16.41
N ALA A 163 10.08 5.17 -15.58
CA ALA A 163 11.44 5.50 -15.96
C ALA A 163 12.30 4.23 -16.17
N ILE A 164 13.07 4.22 -17.27
CA ILE A 164 14.09 3.21 -17.52
C ILE A 164 15.26 3.46 -16.56
N GLU A 165 15.71 2.41 -15.87
CA GLU A 165 16.91 2.49 -15.04
C GLU A 165 18.16 2.51 -15.93
N LEU A 166 18.87 3.64 -15.92
CA LEU A 166 20.08 3.81 -16.69
C LEU A 166 21.24 3.03 -16.06
N LYS A 167 21.81 2.12 -16.83
CA LYS A 167 22.98 1.31 -16.44
C LYS A 167 24.10 1.46 -17.45
N ASN A 168 25.32 1.27 -16.98
CA ASN A 168 26.46 1.19 -17.89
C ASN A 168 26.33 -0.09 -18.74
N PRO A 169 26.23 0.00 -20.07
CA PRO A 169 25.98 -1.15 -20.93
C PRO A 169 27.26 -1.96 -21.14
N ALA A 170 27.45 -2.99 -20.35
CA ALA A 170 28.50 -3.98 -20.54
C ALA A 170 27.99 -5.17 -21.35
N LEU A 171 28.87 -5.83 -22.10
CA LEU A 171 28.55 -7.06 -22.84
C LEU A 171 28.11 -8.19 -21.92
N GLU A 172 28.57 -8.19 -20.67
CA GLU A 172 28.23 -9.12 -19.60
C GLU A 172 26.98 -8.73 -18.83
N GLN A 173 26.28 -7.68 -19.23
CA GLN A 173 25.02 -7.30 -18.60
C GLN A 173 24.06 -8.48 -18.59
N PHE A 174 23.53 -8.81 -17.42
CA PHE A 174 22.69 -9.97 -17.24
C PHE A 174 21.39 -9.64 -16.54
N CYS A 175 20.37 -10.45 -16.77
CA CYS A 175 19.24 -10.61 -15.85
C CYS A 175 19.37 -11.94 -15.10
N ARG A 176 18.70 -12.07 -13.96
CA ARG A 176 18.57 -13.36 -13.28
C ARG A 176 17.51 -14.21 -13.98
N GLN A 177 17.72 -15.54 -13.95
CA GLN A 177 16.69 -16.48 -14.38
C GLN A 177 15.36 -16.11 -13.73
N THR A 178 14.32 -16.02 -14.53
CA THR A 178 12.97 -15.62 -14.08
C THR A 178 11.92 -16.64 -14.48
N TYR A 179 10.73 -16.47 -13.93
CA TYR A 179 9.51 -17.17 -14.30
C TYR A 179 8.43 -16.16 -14.62
N ASP A 180 7.92 -16.18 -15.85
CA ASP A 180 6.83 -15.33 -16.32
C ASP A 180 6.02 -16.10 -17.39
N PRO A 181 4.90 -16.73 -17.02
CA PRO A 181 4.07 -17.49 -17.98
C PRO A 181 3.44 -16.58 -19.05
N GLU A 182 3.29 -15.29 -18.76
CA GLU A 182 2.73 -14.27 -19.67
C GLU A 182 3.82 -13.42 -20.33
N LEU A 183 5.03 -13.97 -20.48
CA LEU A 183 6.15 -13.31 -21.13
C LEU A 183 5.78 -12.97 -22.59
N TYR A 184 6.00 -11.71 -22.99
CA TYR A 184 5.90 -11.30 -24.39
C TYR A 184 7.15 -11.72 -25.15
N TYR A 185 6.97 -12.37 -26.31
CA TYR A 185 8.05 -12.78 -27.20
C TYR A 185 7.63 -12.64 -28.66
N ASN A 186 8.38 -11.84 -29.42
CA ASN A 186 8.17 -11.63 -30.85
C ASN A 186 9.45 -11.92 -31.63
N PRO A 187 9.65 -13.12 -32.17
CA PRO A 187 10.83 -13.46 -32.97
C PRO A 187 10.95 -12.64 -34.25
N GLU A 188 9.81 -12.13 -34.76
CA GLU A 188 9.74 -11.31 -35.99
C GLU A 188 9.82 -9.79 -35.70
N SER A 189 10.23 -9.39 -34.47
CA SER A 189 10.37 -7.98 -34.12
C SER A 189 11.26 -7.23 -35.12
N THR A 190 10.94 -5.96 -35.36
CA THR A 190 11.74 -5.09 -36.23
C THR A 190 13.11 -4.83 -35.65
N VAL A 191 14.17 -5.12 -36.42
CA VAL A 191 15.55 -4.88 -36.00
C VAL A 191 15.92 -3.41 -36.20
N ILE A 192 16.59 -2.81 -35.23
CA ILE A 192 17.07 -1.43 -35.33
C ILE A 192 18.46 -1.41 -35.95
N TYR A 193 18.66 -0.56 -36.96
CA TYR A 193 19.92 -0.43 -37.65
C TYR A 193 20.77 0.71 -37.07
N MET A 194 22.04 0.40 -36.74
CA MET A 194 23.04 1.39 -36.30
C MET A 194 23.97 1.75 -37.43
N ARG A 195 23.97 3.03 -37.82
CA ARG A 195 24.88 3.55 -38.86
C ARG A 195 26.28 3.84 -38.30
N GLN A 196 27.32 3.63 -39.06
CA GLN A 196 28.71 3.90 -38.71
C GLN A 196 29.14 5.29 -39.23
N PRO A 197 30.19 5.90 -38.65
CA PRO A 197 31.08 5.42 -37.60
C PRO A 197 30.48 5.60 -36.20
N LEU A 198 30.82 4.69 -35.25
CA LEU A 198 30.47 4.76 -33.84
C LEU A 198 31.74 4.96 -33.01
N GLU A 199 31.69 5.86 -32.05
CA GLU A 199 32.77 6.11 -31.10
C GLU A 199 32.33 5.70 -29.68
N MET A 200 33.28 5.27 -28.85
CA MET A 200 33.00 4.97 -27.45
C MET A 200 32.78 6.28 -26.68
N PRO A 201 31.59 6.53 -26.16
CA PRO A 201 31.37 7.70 -25.32
C PRO A 201 32.13 7.55 -23.99
N SER A 202 32.69 8.66 -23.48
CA SER A 202 33.21 8.68 -22.12
C SER A 202 32.11 8.41 -21.12
N GLU A 203 32.41 7.83 -19.96
CA GLU A 203 31.40 7.42 -18.99
C GLU A 203 30.50 8.58 -18.51
N THR A 204 31.11 9.76 -18.29
CA THR A 204 30.38 10.98 -17.89
C THR A 204 29.53 11.51 -19.04
N THR A 205 30.11 11.60 -20.23
CA THR A 205 29.44 12.06 -21.45
C THR A 205 28.31 11.10 -21.87
N TYR A 206 28.51 9.80 -21.63
CA TYR A 206 27.49 8.78 -21.92
C TYR A 206 26.22 8.97 -21.12
N LYS A 207 26.32 9.11 -19.78
CA LYS A 207 25.17 9.35 -18.91
C LYS A 207 24.43 10.63 -19.28
N GLU A 208 25.14 11.72 -19.46
CA GLU A 208 24.57 13.00 -19.86
C GLU A 208 23.90 12.93 -21.25
N ALA A 209 24.51 12.27 -22.20
CA ALA A 209 23.97 12.16 -23.54
C ALA A 209 22.74 11.26 -23.61
N VAL A 210 22.71 10.15 -22.86
CA VAL A 210 21.53 9.28 -22.77
C VAL A 210 20.35 10.05 -22.17
N GLN A 211 20.59 10.80 -21.10
CA GLN A 211 19.57 11.66 -20.50
C GLN A 211 19.05 12.72 -21.46
N ALA A 212 19.97 13.33 -22.22
CA ALA A 212 19.64 14.35 -23.22
C ALA A 212 18.81 13.82 -24.40
N GLU A 213 19.08 12.59 -24.86
CA GLU A 213 18.34 11.96 -25.95
C GLU A 213 16.98 11.41 -25.50
N ALA A 214 16.92 10.89 -24.27
CA ALA A 214 15.67 10.40 -23.68
C ALA A 214 14.67 11.53 -23.46
N SER A 215 15.14 12.67 -22.98
CA SER A 215 14.38 13.92 -22.86
C SER A 215 15.37 15.02 -22.48
N PRO A 216 15.52 16.12 -23.27
CA PRO A 216 16.36 17.25 -22.89
C PRO A 216 15.97 17.83 -21.53
N PHE A 217 14.74 17.67 -21.17
CA PHE A 217 14.15 18.04 -19.91
C PHE A 217 14.60 17.14 -18.75
N LYS A 218 14.70 15.83 -18.96
CA LYS A 218 15.26 14.88 -17.98
C LYS A 218 16.74 15.14 -17.63
N ARG A 219 17.42 16.02 -18.37
CA ARG A 219 18.75 16.50 -18.00
C ARG A 219 18.74 17.31 -16.71
N LEU A 220 17.71 18.14 -16.52
CA LEU A 220 17.52 18.93 -15.30
C LEU A 220 16.91 18.05 -14.19
N ILE A 221 16.03 17.12 -14.56
CA ILE A 221 15.26 16.30 -13.60
C ILE A 221 15.09 14.85 -14.14
N PRO A 222 16.10 13.98 -14.03
CA PRO A 222 15.98 12.59 -14.46
C PRO A 222 14.88 11.86 -13.70
N GLY A 223 13.94 11.27 -14.45
CA GLY A 223 12.84 10.50 -13.89
C GLY A 223 11.57 11.29 -13.56
N TYR A 224 11.56 12.60 -13.87
CA TYR A 224 10.42 13.46 -13.67
C TYR A 224 9.71 13.74 -14.99
N ASP A 225 8.56 13.16 -15.19
CA ASP A 225 7.71 13.36 -16.37
C ASP A 225 6.53 14.31 -16.08
N SER A 226 6.63 15.21 -15.09
CA SER A 226 5.49 16.05 -14.83
C SER A 226 5.41 17.19 -15.84
N PHE A 227 4.25 17.29 -16.45
CA PHE A 227 3.78 18.43 -17.22
C PHE A 227 4.03 19.77 -16.48
N ASP A 228 3.92 19.76 -15.17
CA ASP A 228 4.06 20.92 -14.30
C ASP A 228 5.48 21.51 -14.33
N THR A 229 6.50 20.68 -14.44
CA THR A 229 7.90 21.17 -14.44
C THR A 229 8.32 21.73 -15.80
N LEU A 230 7.86 21.13 -16.91
CA LEU A 230 8.03 21.71 -18.25
C LEU A 230 7.33 23.06 -18.33
N SER A 231 6.12 23.14 -17.77
CA SER A 231 5.37 24.39 -17.67
C SER A 231 6.13 25.46 -16.90
N ALA A 232 6.68 25.10 -15.73
CA ALA A 232 7.44 26.05 -14.91
C ALA A 232 8.72 26.54 -15.59
N LEU A 233 9.43 25.67 -16.31
CA LEU A 233 10.61 26.08 -17.10
C LEU A 233 10.25 26.98 -18.27
N PHE A 234 9.16 26.67 -18.96
CA PHE A 234 8.65 27.49 -20.06
C PHE A 234 8.23 28.88 -19.55
N GLU A 235 7.46 28.94 -18.47
CA GLU A 235 7.05 30.19 -17.85
C GLU A 235 8.24 31.01 -17.36
N ALA A 236 9.23 30.39 -16.72
CA ALA A 236 10.47 31.05 -16.31
C ALA A 236 11.25 31.61 -17.50
N ALA A 237 11.36 30.83 -18.59
CA ALA A 237 12.02 31.24 -19.82
C ALA A 237 11.30 32.42 -20.47
N LEU A 238 9.96 32.41 -20.48
CA LEU A 238 9.13 33.48 -21.02
C LEU A 238 9.17 34.75 -20.15
N ASN A 239 9.05 34.62 -18.83
CA ASN A 239 9.17 35.72 -17.89
C ASN A 239 10.53 36.42 -18.01
N LYS A 240 11.61 35.66 -18.16
CA LYS A 240 12.94 36.21 -18.40
C LYS A 240 13.03 36.96 -19.73
N ALA A 241 12.31 36.49 -20.77
CA ALA A 241 12.21 37.25 -22.04
C ALA A 241 11.45 38.56 -21.87
N TYR A 242 10.34 38.56 -21.12
CA TYR A 242 9.61 39.79 -20.79
C TYR A 242 10.49 40.77 -20.01
N GLN A 243 11.22 40.30 -18.98
CA GLN A 243 12.12 41.15 -18.20
C GLN A 243 13.22 41.77 -19.07
N SER A 244 13.90 40.99 -19.88
CA SER A 244 14.98 41.47 -20.76
C SER A 244 14.50 42.49 -21.79
N LEU A 245 13.25 42.40 -22.24
CA LEU A 245 12.68 43.31 -23.18
C LEU A 245 12.05 44.56 -22.50
N SER A 246 11.53 44.42 -21.27
CA SER A 246 11.00 45.56 -20.50
C SER A 246 12.09 46.50 -20.02
N GLU A 247 13.33 46.06 -19.85
CA GLU A 247 14.49 46.95 -19.61
C GLU A 247 14.81 47.83 -20.82
N LEU A 248 14.46 47.32 -22.03
CA LEU A 248 14.66 48.06 -23.29
C LEU A 248 13.43 48.91 -23.69
N GLN A 249 12.22 48.47 -23.32
CA GLN A 249 10.95 49.13 -23.64
C GLN A 249 9.97 49.02 -22.45
N PRO A 250 9.68 50.10 -21.70
CA PRO A 250 8.93 50.05 -20.44
C PRO A 250 7.45 49.62 -20.52
N ARG A 251 6.87 49.47 -21.71
CA ARG A 251 5.50 48.95 -21.93
C ARG A 251 5.44 48.14 -23.22
N ILE A 252 5.56 46.86 -23.10
CA ILE A 252 5.33 45.96 -24.23
C ILE A 252 3.81 45.71 -24.32
N HIS A 253 3.15 46.41 -25.24
CA HIS A 253 1.79 46.07 -25.64
C HIS A 253 1.85 45.27 -26.94
N ILE A 254 1.48 43.99 -26.90
CA ILE A 254 1.48 43.11 -28.07
C ILE A 254 0.25 43.42 -28.93
N HIS A 255 0.35 44.41 -29.78
CA HIS A 255 -0.72 44.80 -30.71
C HIS A 255 -0.43 44.38 -32.16
N SER A 256 0.82 44.10 -32.49
CA SER A 256 1.25 43.75 -33.84
C SER A 256 2.18 42.55 -33.88
N ASP A 257 2.43 42.02 -35.09
CA ASP A 257 3.40 40.94 -35.31
C ASP A 257 4.84 41.41 -35.06
N GLU A 258 5.07 42.71 -35.26
CA GLU A 258 6.36 43.36 -35.00
C GLU A 258 6.68 43.41 -33.51
N ASP A 259 5.69 43.58 -32.65
CA ASP A 259 5.86 43.57 -31.20
C ASP A 259 6.05 42.13 -30.65
N LEU A 260 5.40 41.15 -31.26
CA LEU A 260 5.46 39.74 -30.81
C LEU A 260 6.76 39.07 -31.16
N LYS A 261 7.33 39.36 -32.34
CA LYS A 261 8.52 38.70 -32.86
C LYS A 261 9.77 38.76 -31.96
N PRO A 262 10.15 39.92 -31.39
CA PRO A 262 11.28 40.01 -30.45
C PRO A 262 11.08 39.14 -29.20
N LEU A 263 9.85 39.11 -28.67
CA LEU A 263 9.50 38.30 -27.51
C LEU A 263 9.56 36.80 -27.82
N LEU A 264 9.06 36.38 -28.97
CA LEU A 264 9.17 34.97 -29.44
C LEU A 264 10.63 34.58 -29.64
N VAL A 265 11.45 35.41 -30.23
CA VAL A 265 12.87 35.11 -30.42
C VAL A 265 13.60 34.99 -29.09
N GLN A 266 13.39 35.92 -28.17
CA GLN A 266 14.04 35.85 -26.85
C GLN A 266 13.50 34.69 -26.00
N GLY A 267 12.19 34.48 -26.03
CA GLY A 267 11.56 33.35 -25.38
C GLY A 267 12.07 31.99 -25.90
N ALA A 268 12.11 31.85 -27.23
CA ALA A 268 12.64 30.64 -27.87
C ALA A 268 14.13 30.40 -27.55
N LYS A 269 14.97 31.47 -27.50
CA LYS A 269 16.36 31.36 -27.06
C LYS A 269 16.48 30.87 -25.62
N ASN A 270 15.69 31.43 -24.73
CA ASN A 270 15.67 31.00 -23.33
C ASN A 270 15.18 29.55 -23.18
N CYS A 271 14.15 29.15 -23.93
CA CYS A 271 13.65 27.77 -23.96
C CYS A 271 14.71 26.82 -24.53
N PHE A 272 15.39 27.18 -25.62
CA PHE A 272 16.49 26.41 -26.19
C PHE A 272 17.64 26.23 -25.19
N GLN A 273 18.04 27.32 -24.52
CA GLN A 273 19.08 27.27 -23.49
C GLN A 273 18.68 26.44 -22.26
N ALA A 274 17.39 26.44 -21.93
CA ALA A 274 16.83 25.61 -20.87
C ALA A 274 16.74 24.10 -21.24
N GLY A 275 16.84 23.79 -22.54
CA GLY A 275 16.72 22.42 -23.05
C GLY A 275 15.27 21.96 -23.25
N ILE A 276 14.33 22.89 -23.40
CA ILE A 276 12.95 22.55 -23.75
C ILE A 276 12.90 22.13 -25.22
N PRO A 277 12.25 21.02 -25.60
CA PRO A 277 12.14 20.59 -26.98
C PRO A 277 11.43 21.61 -27.88
N GLU A 278 11.81 21.66 -29.16
CA GLU A 278 11.27 22.58 -30.15
C GLU A 278 9.73 22.48 -30.24
N GLU A 279 9.18 21.29 -30.39
CA GLU A 279 7.75 21.07 -30.55
C GLU A 279 6.95 21.49 -29.29
N GLU A 280 7.51 21.27 -28.10
CA GLU A 280 6.91 21.72 -26.84
C GLU A 280 6.91 23.25 -26.73
N THR A 281 8.03 23.88 -27.12
CA THR A 281 8.14 25.34 -27.16
C THR A 281 7.12 25.95 -28.13
N ILE A 282 6.94 25.34 -29.31
CA ILE A 282 5.95 25.77 -30.30
C ILE A 282 4.53 25.61 -29.71
N ARG A 283 4.21 24.45 -29.17
CA ARG A 283 2.90 24.14 -28.63
C ARG A 283 2.50 25.13 -27.52
N TRP A 284 3.38 25.38 -26.59
CA TRP A 284 3.08 26.27 -25.45
C TRP A 284 3.12 27.74 -25.81
N SER A 285 4.02 28.15 -26.69
CA SER A 285 4.00 29.50 -27.22
C SER A 285 2.72 29.78 -28.01
N THR A 286 2.23 28.83 -28.80
CA THR A 286 0.96 28.92 -29.52
C THR A 286 -0.21 29.04 -28.56
N ALA A 287 -0.23 28.25 -27.48
CA ALA A 287 -1.25 28.30 -26.45
C ALA A 287 -1.22 29.64 -25.65
N HIS A 288 -0.02 30.12 -25.31
CA HIS A 288 0.17 31.36 -24.54
C HIS A 288 -0.21 32.60 -25.33
N PHE A 289 0.21 32.66 -26.59
CA PHE A 289 -0.07 33.80 -27.48
C PHE A 289 -1.28 33.59 -28.38
N TYR A 290 -2.30 32.85 -27.86
CA TYR A 290 -3.46 32.43 -28.64
C TYR A 290 -4.12 33.62 -29.39
N THR A 291 -3.83 33.75 -30.67
CA THR A 291 -4.51 34.63 -31.62
C THR A 291 -4.66 33.89 -32.94
N LYS A 292 -5.88 33.83 -33.45
CA LYS A 292 -6.17 33.26 -34.79
C LYS A 292 -5.22 33.92 -35.80
N ASN A 293 -4.43 33.17 -36.53
CA ASN A 293 -3.51 33.53 -37.61
C ASN A 293 -2.03 33.73 -37.26
N LYS A 294 -1.57 33.56 -36.01
CA LYS A 294 -0.14 33.75 -35.65
C LYS A 294 0.65 32.44 -35.51
N GLU A 295 -0.02 31.30 -35.64
CA GLU A 295 0.63 30.00 -35.48
C GLU A 295 1.82 29.78 -36.45
N PHE A 296 1.69 30.21 -37.69
CA PHE A 296 2.76 30.15 -38.67
C PHE A 296 3.97 31.01 -38.26
N LEU A 297 3.73 32.23 -37.80
CA LEU A 297 4.80 33.17 -37.34
C LEU A 297 5.51 32.54 -36.10
N ILE A 298 4.75 32.03 -35.13
CA ILE A 298 5.30 31.38 -33.92
C ILE A 298 6.18 30.20 -34.31
N ARG A 299 5.66 29.30 -35.12
CA ARG A 299 6.38 28.08 -35.58
C ARG A 299 7.65 28.48 -36.31
N GLN A 300 7.57 29.34 -37.31
CA GLN A 300 8.71 29.76 -38.12
C GLN A 300 9.79 30.47 -37.27
N THR A 301 9.38 31.31 -36.34
CA THR A 301 10.32 32.05 -35.48
C THR A 301 11.07 31.11 -34.56
N ILE A 302 10.35 30.19 -33.91
CA ILE A 302 10.95 29.21 -32.98
C ILE A 302 11.88 28.26 -33.73
N GLN A 303 11.48 27.72 -34.87
CA GLN A 303 12.29 26.84 -35.70
C GLN A 303 13.60 27.52 -36.15
N ASN A 304 13.54 28.77 -36.57
CA ASN A 304 14.72 29.55 -36.92
C ASN A 304 15.70 29.69 -35.75
N VAL A 305 15.18 29.93 -34.53
CA VAL A 305 16.01 30.05 -33.33
C VAL A 305 16.67 28.73 -33.01
N TYR A 306 15.91 27.62 -33.03
CA TYR A 306 16.43 26.30 -32.71
C TYR A 306 17.45 25.79 -33.75
N THR A 307 17.35 26.24 -34.98
CA THR A 307 18.30 25.93 -36.03
C THR A 307 19.61 26.73 -35.93
N CYS A 308 19.50 28.00 -35.52
CA CYS A 308 20.65 28.92 -35.50
C CYS A 308 21.44 28.91 -34.18
N GLU A 309 20.78 28.65 -33.05
CA GLU A 309 21.43 28.69 -31.74
C GLU A 309 22.26 27.45 -31.46
N LYS A 310 23.29 27.64 -30.65
CA LYS A 310 24.21 26.54 -30.22
C LYS A 310 24.18 26.42 -28.70
N GLY A 311 24.34 25.19 -28.22
CA GLY A 311 24.41 24.94 -26.77
C GLY A 311 23.05 24.69 -26.13
N PHE A 312 22.25 23.83 -26.77
CA PHE A 312 20.97 23.37 -26.25
C PHE A 312 21.11 22.87 -24.82
N GLY A 313 20.25 23.37 -23.92
CA GLY A 313 20.20 22.98 -22.50
C GLY A 313 21.43 23.37 -21.65
N LYS A 314 22.24 24.34 -22.08
CA LYS A 314 23.47 24.76 -21.35
C LYS A 314 23.27 25.88 -20.33
N LYS A 315 22.18 26.61 -20.37
CA LYS A 315 21.87 27.69 -19.42
C LYS A 315 20.44 27.57 -18.93
N SER A 316 20.28 27.44 -17.61
CA SER A 316 18.95 27.49 -17.00
C SER A 316 18.43 28.93 -16.94
N PRO A 317 17.14 29.18 -17.23
CA PRO A 317 16.48 30.44 -16.95
C PRO A 317 16.15 30.62 -15.47
N LEU A 318 16.31 29.56 -14.66
CA LEU A 318 15.96 29.51 -13.26
C LEU A 318 16.97 30.28 -12.40
N SER A 319 16.49 30.83 -11.29
CA SER A 319 17.37 31.33 -10.22
C SER A 319 18.12 30.17 -9.57
N ALA A 320 19.22 30.47 -8.86
CA ALA A 320 20.00 29.44 -8.14
C ALA A 320 19.14 28.70 -7.10
N GLU A 321 18.17 29.38 -6.48
CA GLU A 321 17.23 28.77 -5.52
C GLU A 321 16.25 27.82 -6.23
N GLN A 322 15.65 28.25 -7.35
CA GLN A 322 14.79 27.40 -8.16
C GLN A 322 15.54 26.16 -8.70
N GLU A 323 16.77 26.35 -9.17
CA GLU A 323 17.59 25.25 -9.63
C GLU A 323 17.91 24.26 -8.51
N LEU A 324 18.14 24.76 -7.29
CA LEU A 324 18.35 23.91 -6.12
C LEU A 324 17.09 23.10 -5.78
N GLU A 325 15.90 23.70 -5.83
CA GLU A 325 14.63 22.97 -5.57
C GLU A 325 14.42 21.84 -6.60
N PHE A 326 14.61 22.10 -7.89
CA PHE A 326 14.50 21.07 -8.93
C PHE A 326 15.53 19.96 -8.77
N ARG A 327 16.79 20.29 -8.49
CA ARG A 327 17.84 19.30 -8.26
C ARG A 327 17.59 18.51 -6.98
N THR A 328 16.96 19.11 -5.98
CA THR A 328 16.52 18.42 -4.76
C THR A 328 15.48 17.38 -5.09
N GLU A 329 14.47 17.76 -5.84
CA GLU A 329 13.40 16.85 -6.25
C GLU A 329 13.95 15.70 -7.10
N GLU A 330 14.80 15.99 -8.08
CA GLU A 330 15.52 14.98 -8.87
C GLU A 330 16.30 13.99 -7.98
N PHE A 331 17.11 14.51 -7.06
CA PHE A 331 17.88 13.70 -6.13
C PHE A 331 16.97 12.79 -5.29
N MET A 332 15.90 13.35 -4.71
CA MET A 332 14.96 12.62 -3.88
C MET A 332 14.28 11.49 -4.66
N GLN A 333 13.76 11.79 -5.84
CA GLN A 333 13.03 10.80 -6.65
C GLN A 333 13.94 9.77 -7.30
N ARG A 334 15.17 10.13 -7.64
CA ARG A 334 16.14 9.20 -8.22
C ARG A 334 16.64 8.17 -7.22
N ARG A 335 16.84 8.56 -5.96
CA ARG A 335 17.40 7.68 -4.91
C ARG A 335 16.37 7.00 -4.06
N TYR A 336 15.24 7.67 -3.84
CA TYR A 336 14.22 7.25 -2.90
C TYR A 336 12.86 7.22 -3.57
N GLU A 337 11.97 6.47 -2.98
CA GLU A 337 10.55 6.51 -3.25
C GLU A 337 9.84 6.80 -1.93
N PHE A 338 8.96 7.78 -1.95
CA PHE A 338 8.26 8.25 -0.75
C PHE A 338 6.76 8.08 -0.91
N ARG A 339 6.08 7.93 0.21
CA ARG A 339 4.62 7.99 0.30
C ARG A 339 4.19 8.47 1.68
N TYR A 340 3.11 9.22 1.75
CA TYR A 340 2.52 9.62 3.02
C TYR A 340 1.42 8.65 3.43
N ASN A 341 1.62 7.88 4.49
CA ASN A 341 0.67 6.90 4.98
C ASN A 341 -0.40 7.59 5.83
N THR A 342 -1.65 7.59 5.34
CA THR A 342 -2.77 8.29 5.98
C THR A 342 -3.21 7.67 7.31
N MET A 343 -3.01 6.37 7.51
CA MET A 343 -3.38 5.67 8.75
C MET A 343 -2.35 5.92 9.86
N THR A 344 -1.07 5.77 9.55
CA THR A 344 0.02 6.02 10.51
C THR A 344 0.39 7.49 10.62
N THR A 345 0.00 8.30 9.61
CA THR A 345 0.32 9.73 9.48
C THR A 345 1.82 10.04 9.47
N VAL A 346 2.56 9.15 8.88
CA VAL A 346 4.01 9.23 8.77
C VAL A 346 4.40 9.08 7.30
N THR A 347 5.34 9.90 6.86
CA THR A 347 5.97 9.70 5.56
C THR A 347 6.86 8.46 5.62
N GLU A 348 6.64 7.56 4.69
CA GLU A 348 7.39 6.32 4.52
C GLU A 348 8.29 6.45 3.29
N TYR A 349 9.40 5.72 3.30
CA TYR A 349 10.35 5.70 2.21
C TYR A 349 10.87 4.29 1.93
N ARG A 350 11.35 4.08 0.73
CA ARG A 350 12.25 2.99 0.38
C ARG A 350 13.36 3.52 -0.53
N GLU A 351 14.53 2.89 -0.50
CA GLU A 351 15.61 3.22 -1.41
C GLU A 351 15.40 2.51 -2.75
N ARG A 352 15.57 3.24 -3.82
CA ARG A 352 15.62 2.66 -5.17
C ARG A 352 16.81 1.76 -5.33
N ASN A 353 17.27 1.09 -6.07
CA ASN A 353 18.53 0.32 -6.22
C ASN A 353 18.83 -0.70 -5.11
N THR A 354 17.84 -1.02 -4.27
CA THR A 354 17.92 -2.07 -3.25
C THR A 354 16.88 -3.15 -3.52
N PHE A 355 17.11 -4.37 -3.04
CA PHE A 355 16.09 -5.42 -3.05
C PHE A 355 15.09 -5.29 -1.88
N CYS A 356 15.10 -4.18 -1.16
CA CYS A 356 14.14 -3.88 -0.11
C CYS A 356 12.93 -3.17 -0.72
N PHE A 357 11.85 -3.90 -0.94
CA PHE A 357 10.61 -3.34 -1.50
C PHE A 357 9.63 -2.83 -0.42
N CYS A 358 9.96 -3.05 0.85
CA CYS A 358 9.14 -2.58 1.96
C CYS A 358 9.38 -1.10 2.23
N PHE A 359 8.30 -0.33 2.32
CA PHE A 359 8.36 1.03 2.82
C PHE A 359 8.59 1.05 4.34
N ARG A 360 9.41 1.98 4.79
CA ARG A 360 9.77 2.18 6.21
C ARG A 360 9.45 3.60 6.63
N PRO A 361 8.99 3.82 7.87
CA PRO A 361 8.80 5.17 8.41
C PRO A 361 10.12 5.95 8.41
N ILE A 362 10.05 7.22 8.04
CA ILE A 362 11.21 8.11 8.08
C ILE A 362 11.48 8.54 9.53
N SER A 363 12.67 8.21 10.03
CA SER A 363 13.19 8.68 11.30
C SER A 363 14.09 9.90 11.12
N ASN A 364 14.40 10.62 12.20
CA ASN A 364 15.37 11.73 12.18
C ASN A 364 16.75 11.27 11.67
N ARG A 365 17.15 10.04 12.00
CA ARG A 365 18.40 9.46 11.49
C ARG A 365 18.40 9.34 9.97
N ILE A 366 17.29 8.94 9.38
CA ILE A 366 17.16 8.80 7.92
C ILE A 366 17.13 10.18 7.26
N ARG A 367 16.45 11.18 7.83
CA ARG A 367 16.47 12.56 7.33
C ARG A 367 17.89 13.11 7.23
N ASN A 368 18.67 12.93 8.29
CA ASN A 368 20.08 13.33 8.32
C ASN A 368 20.92 12.58 7.28
N SER A 369 20.69 11.28 7.10
CA SER A 369 21.38 10.47 6.08
C SER A 369 21.05 10.96 4.66
N ILE A 370 19.80 11.33 4.40
CA ILE A 370 19.36 11.89 3.11
C ILE A 370 20.11 13.21 2.85
N ALA A 371 20.15 14.13 3.83
CA ALA A 371 20.87 15.40 3.70
C ALA A 371 22.37 15.19 3.46
N MET A 372 22.99 14.24 4.17
CA MET A 372 24.42 13.90 3.97
C MET A 372 24.67 13.33 2.56
N ASN A 373 23.80 12.41 2.10
CA ASN A 373 23.94 11.82 0.77
C ASN A 373 23.77 12.88 -0.34
N ALA A 374 22.86 13.84 -0.16
CA ALA A 374 22.70 14.96 -1.07
C ALA A 374 23.96 15.82 -1.17
N ARG A 375 24.59 16.13 -0.03
CA ARG A 375 25.86 16.88 0.00
C ARG A 375 27.01 16.14 -0.66
N LEU A 376 27.08 14.81 -0.51
CA LEU A 376 28.09 13.99 -1.19
C LEU A 376 27.92 14.04 -2.71
N GLU A 377 26.70 14.29 -3.22
CA GLU A 377 26.41 14.50 -4.63
C GLU A 377 26.51 15.98 -5.06
N GLY A 378 27.01 16.87 -4.21
CA GLY A 378 27.20 18.29 -4.52
C GLY A 378 25.95 19.16 -4.38
N LEU A 379 24.89 18.65 -3.71
CA LEU A 379 23.71 19.42 -3.37
C LEU A 379 23.82 19.97 -1.95
N ASN A 380 23.73 21.27 -1.78
CA ASN A 380 23.84 21.91 -0.45
C ASN A 380 22.50 21.86 0.30
N LEU A 381 21.99 20.65 0.60
CA LEU A 381 20.77 20.45 1.35
C LEU A 381 21.03 20.35 2.86
N TRP A 382 20.16 20.99 3.64
CA TRP A 382 20.08 20.85 5.07
C TRP A 382 18.93 19.91 5.46
N ASP A 383 18.95 19.43 6.68
CA ASP A 383 17.87 18.59 7.24
C ASP A 383 16.49 19.28 7.15
N ARG A 384 16.43 20.60 7.37
CA ARG A 384 15.19 21.40 7.23
C ARG A 384 14.63 21.38 5.80
N ASP A 385 15.48 21.34 4.78
CA ASP A 385 15.06 21.32 3.37
C ASP A 385 14.51 19.94 3.03
N VAL A 386 15.13 18.88 3.56
CA VAL A 386 14.61 17.50 3.51
C VAL A 386 13.24 17.41 4.18
N VAL A 387 13.07 17.97 5.37
CA VAL A 387 11.77 18.00 6.08
C VAL A 387 10.73 18.73 5.26
N ARG A 388 11.05 19.91 4.72
CA ARG A 388 10.14 20.69 3.86
C ARG A 388 9.65 19.88 2.66
N TYR A 389 10.55 19.17 1.98
CA TYR A 389 10.17 18.28 0.87
C TYR A 389 9.26 17.14 1.32
N LEU A 390 9.59 16.47 2.42
CA LEU A 390 8.85 15.32 2.95
C LEU A 390 7.46 15.67 3.50
N ASP A 391 7.28 16.90 3.95
CA ASP A 391 6.01 17.42 4.48
C ASP A 391 5.19 18.19 3.42
N SER A 392 5.67 18.20 2.16
CA SER A 392 4.97 18.84 1.05
C SER A 392 3.96 17.93 0.36
N ASP A 393 3.08 18.50 -0.46
CA ASP A 393 2.14 17.80 -1.32
C ASP A 393 2.80 17.04 -2.51
N ARG A 394 4.12 17.19 -2.66
CA ARG A 394 4.94 16.40 -3.60
C ARG A 394 5.00 14.92 -3.24
N ILE A 395 4.72 14.59 -1.99
CA ILE A 395 4.71 13.20 -1.53
C ILE A 395 3.34 12.59 -1.78
N PRO A 396 3.24 11.51 -2.57
CA PRO A 396 1.96 10.88 -2.88
C PRO A 396 1.29 10.34 -1.62
N ILE A 397 0.00 10.58 -1.51
CA ILE A 397 -0.83 10.06 -0.43
C ILE A 397 -1.04 8.56 -0.64
N PHE A 398 -0.85 7.80 0.41
CA PHE A 398 -1.02 6.35 0.42
C PHE A 398 -1.99 5.93 1.52
N ASN A 399 -3.05 5.24 1.13
CA ASN A 399 -3.96 4.59 2.04
C ASN A 399 -3.80 3.06 1.88
N PRO A 400 -3.24 2.37 2.87
CA PRO A 400 -2.94 0.94 2.75
C PRO A 400 -4.17 0.06 2.52
N ILE A 401 -5.30 0.43 3.09
CA ILE A 401 -6.56 -0.32 2.92
C ILE A 401 -7.14 -0.09 1.52
N GLU A 402 -7.17 1.16 1.07
CA GLU A 402 -7.65 1.48 -0.28
C GLU A 402 -6.77 0.86 -1.36
N ASP A 403 -5.46 0.92 -1.17
CA ASP A 403 -4.49 0.29 -2.07
C ASP A 403 -4.65 -1.24 -2.11
N PHE A 404 -4.86 -1.87 -0.96
CA PHE A 404 -5.14 -3.30 -0.89
C PHE A 404 -6.44 -3.67 -1.63
N LEU A 405 -7.54 -2.97 -1.35
CA LEU A 405 -8.84 -3.23 -1.99
C LEU A 405 -8.83 -2.93 -3.50
N PHE A 406 -8.09 -1.91 -3.93
CA PHE A 406 -7.95 -1.55 -5.34
C PHE A 406 -7.18 -2.61 -6.15
N ARG A 407 -6.20 -3.26 -5.52
CA ARG A 407 -5.38 -4.30 -6.16
C ARG A 407 -6.00 -5.69 -6.19
N LEU A 408 -7.13 -5.89 -5.50
CA LEU A 408 -7.83 -7.17 -5.56
C LEU A 408 -8.35 -7.42 -6.96
N ASP A 409 -8.09 -8.61 -7.48
CA ASP A 409 -8.80 -9.08 -8.66
C ASP A 409 -10.27 -9.28 -8.27
N ILE A 410 -11.18 -8.57 -8.96
CA ILE A 410 -12.61 -8.60 -8.65
C ILE A 410 -13.24 -9.97 -9.02
N HIS A 411 -12.52 -10.84 -9.69
CA HIS A 411 -12.98 -12.17 -10.07
C HIS A 411 -12.97 -13.12 -8.89
N TRP A 412 -14.12 -13.20 -8.22
CA TRP A 412 -14.39 -14.23 -7.23
C TRP A 412 -14.77 -15.54 -7.93
N ASP A 413 -14.21 -16.66 -7.47
CA ASP A 413 -14.41 -18.00 -8.03
C ASP A 413 -15.74 -18.66 -7.61
N GLY A 414 -16.59 -17.99 -6.85
CA GLY A 414 -17.89 -18.49 -6.40
C GLY A 414 -17.89 -19.32 -5.12
N ARG A 415 -16.72 -19.56 -4.50
CA ARG A 415 -16.62 -20.33 -3.24
C ARG A 415 -16.82 -19.42 -2.02
N ASP A 416 -17.69 -19.82 -1.11
CA ASP A 416 -17.99 -19.08 0.13
C ASP A 416 -16.89 -19.25 1.20
N ARG A 417 -15.78 -18.53 1.02
CA ARG A 417 -14.63 -18.59 1.94
C ARG A 417 -14.88 -17.88 3.25
N ILE A 418 -15.78 -16.92 3.30
CA ILE A 418 -16.05 -16.19 4.55
C ILE A 418 -16.74 -17.12 5.55
N ARG A 419 -17.79 -17.85 5.14
CA ARG A 419 -18.43 -18.84 6.03
C ARG A 419 -17.54 -20.04 6.32
N GLU A 420 -16.77 -20.51 5.34
CA GLU A 420 -15.76 -21.55 5.57
C GLU A 420 -14.72 -21.12 6.61
N LEU A 421 -14.27 -19.87 6.59
CA LEU A 421 -13.36 -19.34 7.59
C LEU A 421 -14.00 -19.30 8.98
N ALA A 422 -15.29 -18.97 9.08
CA ALA A 422 -16.02 -19.06 10.34
C ALA A 422 -16.08 -20.48 10.87
N THR A 423 -16.31 -21.49 10.01
CA THR A 423 -16.38 -22.91 10.44
C THR A 423 -15.05 -23.46 10.95
N ARG A 424 -13.93 -22.80 10.73
CA ARG A 424 -12.64 -23.15 11.34
C ARG A 424 -12.62 -22.94 12.86
N VAL A 425 -13.57 -22.17 13.40
CA VAL A 425 -13.78 -21.97 14.83
C VAL A 425 -14.77 -23.01 15.32
N PRO A 426 -14.33 -24.10 15.99
CA PRO A 426 -15.24 -25.15 16.49
C PRO A 426 -16.12 -24.58 17.61
N CYS A 427 -17.43 -24.54 17.40
CA CYS A 427 -18.41 -24.05 18.36
C CYS A 427 -19.77 -24.71 18.15
N ASN A 428 -20.64 -24.60 19.14
CA ASN A 428 -22.00 -25.15 19.10
C ASN A 428 -23.05 -24.14 18.58
N ASN A 429 -22.65 -22.92 18.25
CA ASN A 429 -23.55 -21.89 17.73
C ASN A 429 -23.77 -22.08 16.23
N THR A 430 -24.95 -22.57 15.83
CA THR A 430 -25.32 -22.81 14.43
C THR A 430 -25.44 -21.51 13.60
N HIS A 431 -25.67 -20.36 14.24
CA HIS A 431 -25.76 -19.07 13.57
C HIS A 431 -24.40 -18.40 13.36
N TRP A 432 -23.33 -18.94 13.94
CA TRP A 432 -22.00 -18.33 13.88
C TRP A 432 -21.51 -18.04 12.47
N PRO A 433 -21.58 -18.94 11.48
CA PRO A 433 -21.07 -18.67 10.14
C PRO A 433 -21.78 -17.46 9.48
N ASP A 434 -23.10 -17.31 9.66
CA ASP A 434 -23.86 -16.21 9.08
C ASP A 434 -23.63 -14.88 9.80
N LEU A 435 -23.51 -14.91 11.14
CA LEU A 435 -23.18 -13.72 11.92
C LEU A 435 -21.76 -13.24 11.62
N PHE A 436 -20.79 -14.17 11.48
CA PHE A 436 -19.42 -13.84 11.09
C PHE A 436 -19.36 -13.29 9.67
N TYR A 437 -20.11 -13.86 8.73
CA TYR A 437 -20.20 -13.38 7.36
C TYR A 437 -20.66 -11.91 7.32
N ARG A 438 -21.73 -11.56 8.03
CA ARG A 438 -22.21 -10.17 8.11
C ARG A 438 -21.21 -9.24 8.77
N TRP A 439 -20.59 -9.67 9.86
CA TRP A 439 -19.57 -8.88 10.54
C TRP A 439 -18.35 -8.63 9.64
N PHE A 440 -17.91 -9.63 8.88
CA PHE A 440 -16.79 -9.52 7.95
C PHE A 440 -17.14 -8.59 6.79
N LEU A 441 -18.31 -8.74 6.19
CA LEU A 441 -18.80 -7.81 5.16
C LEU A 441 -18.89 -6.38 5.69
N ASN A 442 -19.38 -6.20 6.92
CA ASN A 442 -19.47 -4.89 7.56
C ASN A 442 -18.09 -4.27 7.77
N MET A 443 -17.09 -5.05 8.15
CA MET A 443 -15.70 -4.60 8.25
C MET A 443 -15.18 -4.07 6.89
N VAL A 444 -15.37 -4.82 5.82
CA VAL A 444 -14.92 -4.44 4.48
C VAL A 444 -15.74 -3.25 3.93
N ALA A 445 -17.05 -3.22 4.16
CA ALA A 445 -17.91 -2.09 3.79
C ALA A 445 -17.47 -0.79 4.48
N HIS A 446 -17.05 -0.91 5.73
CA HIS A 446 -16.53 0.21 6.51
C HIS A 446 -15.18 0.70 5.95
N TRP A 447 -14.31 -0.20 5.52
CA TRP A 447 -13.08 0.14 4.82
C TRP A 447 -13.31 0.87 3.48
N ARG A 448 -14.38 0.53 2.78
CA ARG A 448 -14.79 1.18 1.52
C ARG A 448 -15.50 2.52 1.71
N GLN A 449 -15.87 2.91 2.92
CA GLN A 449 -16.78 4.05 3.20
C GLN A 449 -18.16 3.93 2.54
N THR A 450 -18.67 2.74 2.40
CA THR A 450 -20.02 2.51 1.86
C THR A 450 -21.07 3.23 2.72
N ASP A 451 -20.83 3.32 4.02
CA ASP A 451 -21.67 4.04 4.96
C ASP A 451 -20.85 4.89 5.92
N ARG A 452 -21.18 6.21 5.99
CA ARG A 452 -20.56 7.15 6.93
C ARG A 452 -21.43 7.43 8.16
N LYS A 453 -22.69 6.95 8.18
CA LYS A 453 -23.61 7.19 9.28
C LYS A 453 -23.48 6.16 10.40
N TYR A 454 -23.16 4.92 10.05
CA TYR A 454 -23.15 3.80 10.97
C TYR A 454 -21.75 3.19 11.06
N ALA A 455 -21.38 2.81 12.27
CA ALA A 455 -20.13 2.08 12.51
C ALA A 455 -20.39 0.57 12.51
N ASN A 456 -19.35 -0.24 12.25
CA ASN A 456 -19.38 -1.65 12.64
C ASN A 456 -19.33 -1.75 14.17
N CYS A 457 -20.48 -1.72 14.80
CA CYS A 457 -20.61 -1.71 16.26
C CYS A 457 -20.71 -3.11 16.88
N THR A 458 -20.75 -4.15 16.05
CA THR A 458 -20.84 -5.54 16.48
C THR A 458 -19.45 -6.15 16.63
N VAL A 459 -19.25 -6.93 17.68
CA VAL A 459 -17.94 -7.48 18.08
C VAL A 459 -18.05 -8.99 18.28
N PRO A 460 -17.41 -9.82 17.47
CA PRO A 460 -17.23 -11.22 17.79
C PRO A 460 -16.33 -11.40 19.02
N LEU A 461 -16.74 -12.22 19.97
CA LEU A 461 -16.00 -12.57 21.18
C LEU A 461 -15.77 -14.08 21.21
N LEU A 462 -14.53 -14.50 21.07
CA LEU A 462 -14.13 -15.91 21.13
C LEU A 462 -13.77 -16.29 22.57
N VAL A 463 -14.62 -17.07 23.19
CA VAL A 463 -14.50 -17.52 24.60
C VAL A 463 -14.05 -18.96 24.63
N GLY A 464 -13.07 -19.30 25.46
CA GLY A 464 -12.63 -20.68 25.62
C GLY A 464 -11.26 -20.80 26.29
N PRO A 465 -10.81 -22.02 26.59
CA PRO A 465 -9.53 -22.26 27.25
C PRO A 465 -8.33 -21.62 26.53
N GLN A 466 -7.25 -21.42 27.27
CA GLN A 466 -5.96 -21.07 26.68
C GLN A 466 -5.49 -22.13 25.66
N ALA A 467 -4.58 -21.74 24.78
CA ALA A 467 -4.01 -22.59 23.72
C ALA A 467 -4.98 -22.98 22.57
N TYR A 468 -6.24 -22.54 22.56
CA TYR A 468 -7.16 -22.76 21.44
C TYR A 468 -6.94 -21.85 20.24
N ARG A 469 -5.80 -21.11 20.18
CA ARG A 469 -5.35 -20.25 19.07
C ARG A 469 -6.30 -19.09 18.74
N LYS A 470 -7.08 -18.63 19.70
CA LYS A 470 -8.07 -17.54 19.52
C LYS A 470 -7.41 -16.27 18.98
N SER A 471 -6.38 -15.75 19.67
CA SER A 471 -5.69 -14.51 19.25
C SER A 471 -4.93 -14.67 17.92
N THR A 472 -4.43 -15.90 17.64
CA THR A 472 -3.82 -16.22 16.34
C THR A 472 -4.85 -16.13 15.22
N PHE A 473 -6.06 -16.69 15.42
CA PHE A 473 -7.15 -16.58 14.46
C PHE A 473 -7.55 -15.11 14.22
N CYS A 474 -7.74 -14.32 15.29
CA CYS A 474 -8.06 -12.90 15.15
C CYS A 474 -7.03 -12.16 14.29
N ARG A 475 -5.75 -12.42 14.51
CA ARG A 475 -4.67 -11.82 13.71
C ARG A 475 -4.68 -12.30 12.26
N SER A 476 -4.98 -13.56 12.00
CA SER A 476 -5.00 -14.12 10.66
C SER A 476 -6.14 -13.62 9.77
N LEU A 477 -7.08 -12.86 10.30
CA LEU A 477 -8.13 -12.25 9.48
C LEU A 477 -7.60 -11.19 8.53
N LEU A 478 -6.51 -10.48 8.90
CA LEU A 478 -5.88 -9.50 8.03
C LEU A 478 -4.82 -10.15 7.14
N PRO A 479 -4.74 -9.73 5.86
CA PRO A 479 -3.68 -10.17 4.97
C PRO A 479 -2.31 -9.62 5.42
N PRO A 480 -1.20 -10.22 4.98
CA PRO A 480 0.15 -9.80 5.37
C PRO A 480 0.43 -8.31 5.17
N GLU A 481 -0.09 -7.72 4.10
CA GLU A 481 0.05 -6.30 3.76
C GLU A 481 -0.61 -5.38 4.79
N LEU A 482 -1.67 -5.85 5.47
CA LEU A 482 -2.41 -5.09 6.46
C LEU A 482 -2.07 -5.47 7.91
N GLN A 483 -1.13 -6.39 8.14
CA GLN A 483 -0.75 -6.82 9.50
C GLN A 483 -0.22 -5.69 10.39
N ALA A 484 0.40 -4.66 9.81
CA ALA A 484 0.86 -3.47 10.54
C ALA A 484 -0.31 -2.64 11.10
N TYR A 485 -1.53 -2.86 10.62
CA TYR A 485 -2.76 -2.18 11.05
C TYR A 485 -3.65 -3.06 11.92
N TYR A 486 -3.11 -4.13 12.46
CA TYR A 486 -3.69 -4.93 13.52
C TYR A 486 -3.10 -4.52 14.87
N THR A 487 -3.93 -4.51 15.92
CA THR A 487 -3.46 -4.40 17.29
C THR A 487 -4.27 -5.30 18.23
N ASP A 488 -3.59 -5.84 19.22
CA ASP A 488 -4.19 -6.57 20.35
C ASP A 488 -4.12 -5.75 21.66
N ARG A 489 -3.71 -4.49 21.56
CA ARG A 489 -3.56 -3.59 22.69
C ARG A 489 -4.28 -2.28 22.42
N ILE A 490 -5.29 -1.98 23.22
CA ILE A 490 -5.97 -0.70 23.26
C ILE A 490 -6.11 -0.25 24.71
N ASP A 491 -5.68 0.96 24.98
CA ASP A 491 -5.82 1.55 26.32
C ASP A 491 -7.06 2.42 26.40
N PHE A 492 -8.09 1.91 27.02
CA PHE A 492 -9.35 2.62 27.25
C PHE A 492 -9.26 3.68 28.37
N SER A 493 -8.16 3.74 29.13
CA SER A 493 -7.95 4.79 30.13
C SER A 493 -7.62 6.13 29.47
N ASN A 494 -6.91 6.11 28.35
CA ASN A 494 -6.63 7.27 27.50
C ASN A 494 -7.66 7.37 26.37
N LYS A 495 -8.77 8.09 26.62
CA LYS A 495 -9.87 8.24 25.66
C LYS A 495 -9.44 8.76 24.29
N ARG A 496 -8.49 9.70 24.25
CA ARG A 496 -7.99 10.31 23.03
C ARG A 496 -7.22 9.31 22.17
N ASP A 497 -6.31 8.55 22.77
CA ASP A 497 -5.50 7.57 22.05
C ASP A 497 -6.36 6.37 21.60
N ALA A 498 -7.35 5.97 22.40
CA ALA A 498 -8.33 4.97 22.02
C ALA A 498 -9.17 5.43 20.81
N GLU A 499 -9.59 6.70 20.75
CA GLU A 499 -10.31 7.25 19.59
C GLU A 499 -9.39 7.35 18.35
N LEU A 500 -8.13 7.76 18.50
CA LEU A 500 -7.16 7.79 17.39
C LEU A 500 -6.87 6.39 16.85
N SER A 501 -6.94 5.36 17.69
CA SER A 501 -6.78 3.96 17.28
C SER A 501 -7.82 3.52 16.25
N LEU A 502 -9.03 4.12 16.27
CA LEU A 502 -10.07 3.83 15.28
C LEU A 502 -9.70 4.25 13.85
N ASN A 503 -8.88 5.29 13.70
CA ASN A 503 -8.37 5.73 12.41
C ASN A 503 -7.09 4.98 12.01
N ARG A 504 -6.27 4.58 13.00
CA ARG A 504 -4.94 4.01 12.78
C ARG A 504 -4.95 2.53 12.43
N PHE A 505 -5.90 1.76 12.99
CA PHE A 505 -5.95 0.31 12.82
C PHE A 505 -7.13 -0.14 11.96
N ALA A 506 -6.96 -1.23 11.26
CA ALA A 506 -8.00 -1.89 10.45
C ALA A 506 -8.83 -2.86 11.30
N LEU A 507 -8.17 -3.56 12.23
CA LEU A 507 -8.77 -4.52 13.14
C LEU A 507 -8.13 -4.40 14.53
N ILE A 508 -8.97 -4.27 15.55
CA ILE A 508 -8.57 -4.21 16.95
C ILE A 508 -9.06 -5.47 17.65
N ASN A 509 -8.15 -6.28 18.16
CA ASN A 509 -8.48 -7.40 19.02
C ASN A 509 -8.47 -6.94 20.48
N MET A 510 -9.60 -7.04 21.14
CA MET A 510 -9.69 -6.86 22.59
C MET A 510 -9.30 -8.17 23.26
N ASP A 511 -7.98 -8.41 23.38
CA ASP A 511 -7.49 -9.60 24.06
C ASP A 511 -7.81 -9.53 25.58
N GLU A 512 -8.11 -10.65 26.20
CA GLU A 512 -8.52 -10.73 27.60
C GLU A 512 -9.68 -9.75 27.93
N PHE A 513 -10.75 -9.80 27.13
CA PHE A 513 -11.91 -8.89 27.22
C PHE A 513 -12.51 -8.83 28.65
N ASP A 514 -12.44 -9.91 29.40
CA ASP A 514 -12.90 -10.03 30.79
C ASP A 514 -12.15 -9.11 31.78
N GLN A 515 -10.96 -8.65 31.47
CA GLN A 515 -10.20 -7.72 32.32
C GLN A 515 -10.67 -6.26 32.21
N ASN A 516 -11.58 -5.94 31.26
CA ASN A 516 -12.10 -4.59 31.12
C ASN A 516 -12.99 -4.19 32.30
N ARG A 517 -12.59 -3.14 33.03
CA ARG A 517 -13.32 -2.62 34.19
C ARG A 517 -14.71 -2.14 33.78
N VAL A 518 -15.69 -2.29 34.68
CA VAL A 518 -17.08 -1.82 34.47
C VAL A 518 -17.11 -0.33 34.07
N SER A 519 -16.20 0.50 34.62
CA SER A 519 -16.09 1.93 34.28
C SER A 519 -15.68 2.19 32.83
N GLN A 520 -14.98 1.26 32.19
CA GLN A 520 -14.52 1.37 30.81
C GLN A 520 -15.60 0.92 29.81
N GLN A 521 -16.57 0.13 30.25
CA GLN A 521 -17.62 -0.42 29.36
C GLN A 521 -18.51 0.68 28.74
N ALA A 522 -18.81 1.75 29.47
CA ALA A 522 -19.57 2.88 28.91
C ALA A 522 -18.83 3.58 27.80
N PHE A 523 -17.53 3.77 27.97
CA PHE A 523 -16.66 4.36 26.94
C PHE A 523 -16.45 3.41 25.77
N LEU A 524 -16.32 2.11 26.00
CA LEU A 524 -16.26 1.11 24.94
C LEU A 524 -17.53 1.14 24.07
N LYS A 525 -18.72 1.21 24.67
CA LYS A 525 -19.98 1.36 23.92
C LYS A 525 -19.98 2.60 23.05
N HIS A 526 -19.49 3.73 23.57
CA HIS A 526 -19.37 4.96 22.82
C HIS A 526 -18.43 4.80 21.61
N ILE A 527 -17.24 4.22 21.82
CA ILE A 527 -16.26 3.97 20.75
C ILE A 527 -16.82 3.02 19.67
N LEU A 528 -17.48 1.95 20.06
CA LEU A 528 -18.06 0.99 19.12
C LEU A 528 -19.07 1.63 18.16
N GLN A 529 -19.83 2.61 18.62
CA GLN A 529 -20.88 3.28 17.85
C GLN A 529 -20.37 4.47 17.01
N LYS A 530 -19.13 4.90 17.20
CA LYS A 530 -18.58 6.09 16.56
C LYS A 530 -18.28 5.84 15.08
N PRO A 531 -18.97 6.47 14.11
CA PRO A 531 -18.72 6.22 12.69
C PRO A 531 -17.50 7.00 12.15
N VAL A 532 -17.17 8.13 12.77
CA VAL A 532 -16.03 9.01 12.44
C VAL A 532 -15.27 9.41 13.70
N VAL A 533 -14.01 9.78 13.55
CA VAL A 533 -13.14 10.19 14.65
C VAL A 533 -12.93 11.70 14.60
N ASN A 534 -13.41 12.41 15.62
CA ASN A 534 -13.27 13.86 15.75
C ASN A 534 -12.35 14.21 16.91
N VAL A 535 -11.05 14.14 16.67
CA VAL A 535 -10.02 14.33 17.71
C VAL A 535 -8.87 15.18 17.17
N ARG A 536 -8.27 15.96 18.05
CA ARG A 536 -7.02 16.67 17.75
C ARG A 536 -5.85 15.71 17.85
N ARG A 537 -5.07 15.57 16.78
CA ARG A 537 -3.86 14.76 16.77
C ARG A 537 -2.77 15.31 17.71
N PRO A 538 -1.84 14.49 18.21
CA PRO A 538 -0.64 14.99 18.89
C PRO A 538 0.07 16.01 17.98
N HIS A 539 0.46 17.14 18.56
CA HIS A 539 1.06 18.27 17.84
C HIS A 539 0.20 18.96 16.77
N GLY A 540 -1.04 18.52 16.58
CA GLY A 540 -1.99 19.20 15.68
C GLY A 540 -2.50 20.51 16.29
N THR A 541 -2.88 21.49 15.45
CA THR A 541 -3.41 22.77 15.87
C THR A 541 -4.93 22.77 16.01
N ALA A 542 -5.63 21.92 15.26
CA ALA A 542 -7.09 21.86 15.22
C ALA A 542 -7.63 20.42 15.37
N THR A 543 -8.89 20.33 15.81
CA THR A 543 -9.65 19.08 15.73
C THR A 543 -9.96 18.77 14.28
N GLN A 544 -9.70 17.54 13.88
CA GLN A 544 -9.94 17.05 12.53
C GLN A 544 -10.93 15.90 12.56
N GLU A 545 -11.84 15.90 11.59
CA GLU A 545 -12.63 14.72 11.30
C GLU A 545 -11.79 13.73 10.51
N MET A 546 -11.64 12.54 11.06
CA MET A 546 -10.87 11.46 10.46
C MET A 546 -11.77 10.24 10.25
N ARG A 547 -11.45 9.50 9.24
CA ARG A 547 -12.12 8.24 8.92
C ARG A 547 -11.85 7.20 10.02
N ARG A 548 -12.88 6.43 10.37
CA ARG A 548 -12.71 5.21 11.13
C ARG A 548 -12.49 4.05 10.19
N TYR A 549 -11.45 3.23 10.43
CA TYR A 549 -11.20 1.96 9.74
C TYR A 549 -11.44 0.76 10.66
N ALA A 550 -11.22 0.94 11.96
CA ALA A 550 -11.22 -0.16 12.91
C ALA A 550 -12.57 -0.84 13.07
N SER A 551 -12.59 -2.13 12.82
CA SER A 551 -13.56 -3.07 13.38
C SER A 551 -12.97 -3.76 14.60
N PHE A 552 -13.83 -4.33 15.46
CA PHE A 552 -13.40 -4.96 16.68
C PHE A 552 -13.70 -6.46 16.66
N ILE A 553 -12.80 -7.22 17.27
CA ILE A 553 -12.95 -8.62 17.65
C ILE A 553 -12.40 -8.77 19.05
N GLY A 554 -12.72 -9.81 19.79
CA GLY A 554 -12.15 -10.01 21.11
C GLY A 554 -12.00 -11.47 21.50
N THR A 555 -11.16 -11.71 22.51
CA THR A 555 -10.94 -13.03 23.08
C THR A 555 -11.10 -13.01 24.59
N SER A 556 -11.52 -14.12 25.18
CA SER A 556 -11.55 -14.29 26.62
C SER A 556 -11.30 -15.76 27.00
N ASN A 557 -10.83 -15.96 28.22
CA ASN A 557 -10.68 -17.27 28.83
C ASN A 557 -11.85 -17.60 29.80
N HIS A 558 -12.64 -16.63 30.18
CA HIS A 558 -13.76 -16.74 31.10
C HIS A 558 -15.09 -16.57 30.39
N LYS A 559 -16.13 -17.26 30.88
CA LYS A 559 -17.47 -17.17 30.30
C LYS A 559 -18.27 -15.96 30.83
N ASP A 560 -18.00 -15.56 32.05
CA ASP A 560 -18.70 -14.44 32.69
C ASP A 560 -18.19 -13.09 32.18
N LEU A 561 -18.71 -12.63 31.05
CA LEU A 561 -18.17 -11.49 30.30
C LEU A 561 -19.08 -10.28 30.32
N LEU A 562 -20.40 -10.52 30.23
CA LEU A 562 -21.38 -9.49 29.94
C LEU A 562 -22.04 -9.02 31.23
N THR A 563 -21.64 -7.87 31.72
CA THR A 563 -22.24 -7.26 32.95
C THR A 563 -23.48 -6.42 32.64
N ASP A 564 -23.71 -6.02 31.37
CA ASP A 564 -24.83 -5.20 30.95
C ASP A 564 -25.73 -5.95 29.98
N THR A 565 -26.93 -6.29 30.46
CA THR A 565 -27.95 -6.98 29.67
C THR A 565 -28.44 -6.16 28.45
N SER A 566 -28.46 -4.82 28.58
CA SER A 566 -28.95 -3.93 27.51
C SER A 566 -27.94 -3.76 26.37
N GLY A 567 -26.67 -4.05 26.64
CA GLY A 567 -25.56 -3.93 25.67
C GLY A 567 -25.20 -5.22 24.96
N SER A 568 -25.77 -6.35 25.37
CA SER A 568 -25.38 -7.69 24.87
C SER A 568 -25.59 -7.88 23.36
N ARG A 569 -26.56 -7.20 22.76
CA ARG A 569 -26.84 -7.21 21.32
C ARG A 569 -25.67 -6.75 20.42
N ARG A 570 -24.60 -6.17 21.00
CA ARG A 570 -23.39 -5.77 20.27
C ARG A 570 -22.35 -6.87 20.17
N TYR A 571 -22.53 -7.96 20.88
CA TYR A 571 -21.53 -9.02 20.96
C TYR A 571 -22.05 -10.30 20.33
N ILE A 572 -21.20 -10.91 19.49
CA ILE A 572 -21.41 -12.28 18.97
C ILE A 572 -20.52 -13.16 19.83
N VAL A 573 -21.04 -13.65 20.95
CA VAL A 573 -20.23 -14.48 21.87
C VAL A 573 -20.25 -15.93 21.43
N ILE A 574 -19.06 -16.50 21.25
CA ILE A 574 -18.84 -17.86 20.76
C ILE A 574 -18.03 -18.66 21.77
N ASN A 575 -18.63 -19.73 22.27
CA ASN A 575 -17.93 -20.72 23.11
C ASN A 575 -17.12 -21.64 22.19
N VAL A 576 -15.80 -21.44 22.16
CA VAL A 576 -14.86 -22.24 21.36
C VAL A 576 -14.63 -23.55 22.07
N THR A 577 -14.97 -24.67 21.41
CA THR A 577 -14.97 -26.01 21.99
C THR A 577 -13.70 -26.81 21.71
N GLY A 578 -12.83 -26.31 20.82
CA GLY A 578 -11.57 -26.98 20.46
C GLY A 578 -10.57 -26.01 19.82
N PRO A 579 -9.35 -26.48 19.51
CA PRO A 579 -8.36 -25.66 18.82
C PRO A 579 -8.85 -25.17 17.46
N ILE A 580 -8.68 -23.86 17.20
CA ILE A 580 -9.09 -23.22 15.94
C ILE A 580 -8.09 -23.62 14.84
N ASP A 581 -8.59 -23.92 13.65
CA ASP A 581 -7.77 -24.16 12.46
C ASP A 581 -7.26 -22.82 11.90
N CYS A 582 -5.94 -22.58 12.06
CA CYS A 582 -5.25 -21.40 11.54
C CYS A 582 -4.42 -21.76 10.29
N SER A 583 -4.87 -22.69 9.47
CA SER A 583 -4.25 -23.00 8.17
C SER A 583 -4.23 -21.76 7.25
N PRO A 584 -3.33 -21.70 6.25
CA PRO A 584 -3.22 -20.57 5.35
C PRO A 584 -4.56 -20.16 4.74
N ILE A 585 -4.75 -18.84 4.59
CA ILE A 585 -5.95 -18.22 4.02
C ILE A 585 -5.59 -17.68 2.65
N ASP A 586 -6.46 -17.96 1.67
CA ASP A 586 -6.43 -17.31 0.36
C ASP A 586 -7.08 -15.92 0.47
N TYR A 587 -6.28 -14.93 0.84
CA TYR A 587 -6.78 -13.57 1.09
C TYR A 587 -7.31 -12.90 -0.17
N GLU A 588 -6.71 -13.15 -1.33
CA GLU A 588 -7.17 -12.55 -2.59
C GLU A 588 -8.62 -12.95 -2.84
N GLN A 589 -8.94 -14.23 -2.77
CA GLN A 589 -10.29 -14.72 -3.01
C GLN A 589 -11.26 -14.46 -1.83
N LEU A 590 -10.78 -14.46 -0.59
CA LEU A 590 -11.59 -14.11 0.58
C LEU A 590 -12.14 -12.67 0.50
N TYR A 591 -11.25 -11.72 0.18
CA TYR A 591 -11.65 -10.32 0.07
C TYR A 591 -12.31 -10.01 -1.28
N ALA A 592 -12.00 -10.75 -2.36
CA ALA A 592 -12.73 -10.67 -3.62
C ALA A 592 -14.19 -11.08 -3.43
N GLN A 593 -14.47 -12.14 -2.64
CA GLN A 593 -15.84 -12.50 -2.24
C GLN A 593 -16.53 -11.33 -1.53
N ALA A 594 -15.90 -10.77 -0.50
CA ALA A 594 -16.49 -9.67 0.26
C ALA A 594 -16.81 -8.45 -0.62
N MET A 595 -15.90 -8.11 -1.53
CA MET A 595 -16.10 -7.03 -2.49
C MET A 595 -17.23 -7.33 -3.47
N HIS A 596 -17.28 -8.54 -4.02
CA HIS A 596 -18.33 -8.99 -4.92
C HIS A 596 -19.71 -8.93 -4.25
N ASP A 597 -19.83 -9.47 -3.03
CA ASP A 597 -21.09 -9.52 -2.31
C ASP A 597 -21.59 -8.11 -1.93
N LEU A 598 -20.69 -7.23 -1.53
CA LEU A 598 -21.01 -5.81 -1.29
C LEU A 598 -21.44 -5.09 -2.57
N TYR A 599 -20.84 -5.38 -3.73
CA TYR A 599 -21.27 -4.80 -5.02
C TYR A 599 -22.65 -5.31 -5.44
N ARG A 600 -23.02 -6.54 -5.10
CA ARG A 600 -24.35 -7.10 -5.34
C ARG A 600 -25.41 -6.59 -4.38
N GLY A 601 -25.02 -5.81 -3.37
CA GLY A 601 -25.93 -5.24 -2.38
C GLY A 601 -26.30 -6.20 -1.26
N GLU A 602 -25.46 -7.22 -1.00
CA GLU A 602 -25.64 -8.11 0.15
C GLU A 602 -25.69 -7.32 1.45
N ARG A 603 -26.57 -7.74 2.36
CA ARG A 603 -26.77 -7.08 3.64
C ARG A 603 -25.57 -7.31 4.56
N TYR A 604 -24.90 -6.25 4.94
CA TYR A 604 -23.74 -6.25 5.84
C TYR A 604 -24.08 -5.72 7.26
N TRP A 605 -25.25 -5.16 7.49
CA TRP A 605 -25.68 -4.68 8.80
C TRP A 605 -26.54 -5.73 9.52
N PHE A 606 -26.60 -5.64 10.86
CA PHE A 606 -27.41 -6.49 11.70
C PHE A 606 -28.82 -5.89 11.86
N ASN A 607 -29.84 -6.69 11.68
CA ASN A 607 -31.24 -6.30 11.92
C ASN A 607 -31.73 -6.79 13.30
N THR A 608 -32.99 -6.49 13.62
CA THR A 608 -33.58 -6.87 14.91
C THR A 608 -33.60 -8.39 15.13
N GLU A 609 -33.79 -9.18 14.09
CA GLU A 609 -33.78 -10.65 14.19
C GLU A 609 -32.37 -11.15 14.56
N ASP A 610 -31.34 -10.63 13.92
CA ASP A 610 -29.93 -10.94 14.24
C ASP A 610 -29.62 -10.53 15.69
N GLU A 611 -30.07 -9.34 16.12
CA GLU A 611 -29.87 -8.86 17.50
C GLU A 611 -30.57 -9.75 18.52
N ASN A 612 -31.74 -10.30 18.21
CA ASN A 612 -32.45 -11.23 19.07
C ASN A 612 -31.68 -12.55 19.20
N VAL A 613 -31.23 -13.13 18.07
CA VAL A 613 -30.42 -14.36 18.07
C VAL A 613 -29.15 -14.17 18.91
N MET A 614 -28.44 -13.04 18.73
CA MET A 614 -27.27 -12.73 19.55
C MET A 614 -27.61 -12.59 21.03
N THR A 615 -28.72 -11.92 21.37
CA THR A 615 -29.12 -11.69 22.75
C THR A 615 -29.49 -12.99 23.45
N GLU A 616 -30.21 -13.89 22.78
CA GLU A 616 -30.54 -15.23 23.30
C GLU A 616 -29.30 -16.07 23.57
N ASN A 617 -28.39 -16.15 22.58
CA ASN A 617 -27.14 -16.87 22.73
C ASN A 617 -26.25 -16.28 23.85
N ASN A 618 -26.30 -14.96 24.06
CA ASN A 618 -25.45 -14.30 25.05
C ASN A 618 -25.93 -14.45 26.49
N GLN A 619 -27.11 -15.04 26.73
CA GLN A 619 -27.66 -15.24 28.10
C GLN A 619 -26.71 -16.11 28.96
N GLU A 620 -26.09 -17.14 28.38
CA GLU A 620 -25.17 -18.01 29.10
C GLU A 620 -23.83 -17.35 29.50
N PHE A 621 -23.51 -16.18 28.90
CA PHE A 621 -22.26 -15.43 29.14
C PHE A 621 -22.47 -14.19 30.02
N GLN A 622 -23.67 -14.01 30.56
CA GLN A 622 -23.99 -12.88 31.44
C GLN A 622 -23.47 -13.16 32.84
N VAL A 623 -22.74 -12.17 33.38
CA VAL A 623 -22.39 -12.19 34.82
C VAL A 623 -23.65 -12.09 35.63
N MET A 624 -23.95 -13.13 36.42
CA MET A 624 -25.07 -13.10 37.34
C MET A 624 -24.73 -12.17 38.52
N PRO A 625 -25.46 -11.05 38.73
CA PRO A 625 -25.19 -10.16 39.85
C PRO A 625 -25.21 -10.89 41.18
N VAL A 626 -24.36 -10.50 42.11
CA VAL A 626 -24.31 -11.12 43.46
C VAL A 626 -25.68 -11.13 44.15
N ALA A 627 -26.44 -10.06 43.98
CA ALA A 627 -27.83 -9.99 44.50
C ALA A 627 -28.74 -11.04 43.89
N GLU A 628 -28.58 -11.38 42.60
CA GLU A 628 -29.35 -12.41 41.89
C GLU A 628 -28.93 -13.80 42.35
N GLN A 629 -27.60 -14.05 42.51
CA GLN A 629 -27.09 -15.28 43.06
C GLN A 629 -27.60 -15.57 44.48
N LEU A 630 -27.48 -14.57 45.36
CA LEU A 630 -27.99 -14.66 46.73
C LEU A 630 -29.52 -14.88 46.76
N PHE A 631 -30.25 -14.18 45.87
CA PHE A 631 -31.67 -14.39 45.77
C PHE A 631 -32.00 -15.85 45.47
N HIS A 632 -31.39 -16.44 44.45
CA HIS A 632 -31.63 -17.84 44.11
C HIS A 632 -31.12 -18.84 45.16
N GLU A 633 -30.14 -18.47 45.94
CA GLU A 633 -29.63 -19.29 47.05
C GLU A 633 -30.60 -19.32 48.25
N TYR A 634 -31.23 -18.18 48.57
CA TYR A 634 -32.05 -18.03 49.77
C TYR A 634 -33.56 -17.97 49.48
N PHE A 635 -33.96 -17.54 48.28
CA PHE A 635 -35.34 -17.35 47.89
C PHE A 635 -35.65 -17.93 46.51
N ARG A 636 -36.93 -18.24 46.28
CA ARG A 636 -37.48 -18.49 44.95
C ARG A 636 -38.86 -17.79 44.81
N GLY A 637 -39.29 -17.56 43.56
CA GLY A 637 -40.67 -17.13 43.31
C GLY A 637 -41.70 -18.22 43.68
N ALA A 638 -42.79 -17.80 44.24
CA ALA A 638 -43.89 -18.68 44.55
C ALA A 638 -44.65 -19.10 43.27
N LYS A 639 -45.05 -20.35 43.18
CA LYS A 639 -45.96 -20.84 42.14
C LYS A 639 -47.43 -20.53 42.54
N GLU A 640 -48.36 -20.61 41.59
CA GLU A 640 -49.75 -20.38 41.80
C GLU A 640 -50.31 -21.41 42.81
N GLY A 641 -50.91 -20.91 43.91
CA GLY A 641 -51.45 -21.77 44.96
C GLY A 641 -50.51 -22.17 46.11
N GLU A 642 -49.24 -21.77 46.06
CA GLU A 642 -48.26 -22.02 47.15
C GLU A 642 -48.42 -20.95 48.27
N GLU A 643 -48.34 -21.35 49.54
CA GLU A 643 -48.14 -20.43 50.66
C GLU A 643 -46.82 -19.67 50.48
N CYS A 644 -46.90 -18.34 50.52
CA CYS A 644 -45.72 -17.52 50.21
C CYS A 644 -45.66 -16.26 51.09
N GLU A 645 -44.46 -15.76 51.31
CA GLU A 645 -44.23 -14.45 51.90
C GLU A 645 -44.42 -13.37 50.83
N GLN A 646 -45.02 -12.24 51.21
CA GLN A 646 -45.17 -11.05 50.36
C GLN A 646 -44.28 -9.98 50.93
N LEU A 647 -43.12 -9.80 50.26
CA LEU A 647 -42.04 -8.90 50.71
C LEU A 647 -41.76 -7.82 49.66
N LEU A 648 -41.43 -6.62 50.16
CA LEU A 648 -40.90 -5.56 49.31
C LEU A 648 -39.49 -5.90 48.87
N ALA A 649 -39.06 -5.37 47.73
CA ALA A 649 -37.68 -5.56 47.24
C ALA A 649 -36.63 -5.17 48.29
N ILE A 650 -36.88 -4.12 49.06
CA ILE A 650 -35.98 -3.67 50.15
C ILE A 650 -35.92 -4.70 51.29
N GLU A 651 -37.03 -5.29 51.66
CA GLU A 651 -37.09 -6.28 52.72
C GLU A 651 -36.35 -7.56 52.34
N ILE A 652 -36.55 -8.03 51.10
CA ILE A 652 -35.79 -9.18 50.56
C ILE A 652 -34.28 -8.87 50.57
N LEU A 653 -33.88 -7.68 50.11
CA LEU A 653 -32.49 -7.29 50.04
C LEU A 653 -31.83 -7.20 51.43
N GLN A 654 -32.54 -6.66 52.42
CA GLN A 654 -32.11 -6.63 53.81
C GLN A 654 -31.92 -8.03 54.41
N GLN A 655 -32.88 -8.93 54.16
CA GLN A 655 -32.77 -10.33 54.61
C GLN A 655 -31.60 -11.05 53.95
N LEU A 656 -31.37 -10.83 52.63
CA LEU A 656 -30.21 -11.38 51.94
C LEU A 656 -28.89 -10.87 52.50
N GLN A 657 -28.79 -9.59 52.84
CA GLN A 657 -27.61 -9.00 53.48
C GLN A 657 -27.37 -9.60 54.89
N HIS A 658 -28.41 -9.73 55.65
CA HIS A 658 -28.30 -10.32 57.01
C HIS A 658 -27.88 -11.79 56.96
N ASP A 659 -28.52 -12.59 56.11
CA ASP A 659 -28.30 -14.03 56.02
C ASP A 659 -26.97 -14.41 55.39
N SER A 660 -26.50 -13.64 54.39
CA SER A 660 -25.21 -13.86 53.74
C SER A 660 -24.00 -13.31 54.50
N LYS A 661 -24.22 -12.49 55.58
CA LYS A 661 -23.15 -11.77 56.34
C LYS A 661 -22.32 -10.81 55.45
N ILE A 662 -22.86 -10.35 54.31
CA ILE A 662 -22.19 -9.40 53.44
C ILE A 662 -22.56 -7.99 53.89
N HIS A 663 -21.60 -7.29 54.47
CA HIS A 663 -21.77 -5.96 55.02
C HIS A 663 -21.71 -4.82 53.97
N VAL A 664 -21.49 -5.15 52.72
CA VAL A 664 -21.37 -4.14 51.63
C VAL A 664 -22.70 -4.10 50.87
N SER A 665 -23.09 -2.90 50.42
CA SER A 665 -24.27 -2.73 49.57
C SER A 665 -24.16 -3.60 48.33
N ILE A 666 -24.99 -4.65 48.24
CA ILE A 666 -24.95 -5.66 47.15
C ILE A 666 -25.40 -5.04 45.82
N CYS A 667 -26.45 -4.18 45.88
CA CYS A 667 -26.97 -3.39 44.75
C CYS A 667 -27.99 -2.34 45.27
N SER A 668 -28.37 -1.39 44.39
CA SER A 668 -29.48 -0.47 44.73
C SER A 668 -30.83 -1.18 44.69
N ILE A 669 -31.79 -0.68 45.48
CA ILE A 669 -33.15 -1.21 45.54
C ILE A 669 -33.80 -1.25 44.15
N VAL A 670 -33.56 -0.21 43.34
CA VAL A 670 -34.10 -0.13 41.96
C VAL A 670 -33.51 -1.22 41.07
N GLN A 671 -32.21 -1.48 41.20
CA GLN A 671 -31.54 -2.57 40.45
C GLN A 671 -32.05 -3.92 40.90
N PHE A 672 -32.23 -4.12 42.21
CA PHE A 672 -32.77 -5.38 42.74
C PHE A 672 -34.20 -5.63 42.30
N GLY A 673 -35.06 -4.60 42.28
CA GLY A 673 -36.42 -4.69 41.74
C GLY A 673 -36.43 -5.11 40.25
N ARG A 674 -35.47 -4.61 39.43
CA ARG A 674 -35.32 -5.04 38.04
C ARG A 674 -34.86 -6.51 37.92
N ILE A 675 -34.00 -6.98 38.84
CA ILE A 675 -33.58 -8.39 38.91
C ILE A 675 -34.77 -9.28 39.19
N LEU A 676 -35.62 -8.91 40.17
CA LEU A 676 -36.83 -9.69 40.49
C LEU A 676 -37.84 -9.73 39.34
N GLN A 677 -37.99 -8.63 38.61
CA GLN A 677 -38.84 -8.58 37.39
C GLN A 677 -38.25 -9.44 36.26
N LYS A 678 -36.95 -9.35 36.01
CA LYS A 678 -36.21 -10.17 35.01
C LYS A 678 -36.43 -11.65 35.26
N ASN A 679 -36.39 -12.07 36.53
CA ASN A 679 -36.59 -13.44 36.94
C ASN A 679 -38.09 -13.82 37.02
N LYS A 680 -39.00 -12.96 36.53
CA LYS A 680 -40.46 -13.19 36.49
C LYS A 680 -41.04 -13.56 37.85
N ILE A 681 -40.50 -13.01 38.95
CA ILE A 681 -41.02 -13.26 40.29
C ILE A 681 -42.42 -12.63 40.40
N PRO A 682 -43.48 -13.41 40.77
CA PRO A 682 -44.82 -12.89 40.85
C PRO A 682 -44.89 -11.72 41.82
N SER A 683 -45.54 -10.63 41.41
CA SER A 683 -45.65 -9.43 42.25
C SER A 683 -47.05 -8.87 42.28
N LEU A 684 -47.39 -8.24 43.40
CA LEU A 684 -48.64 -7.51 43.63
C LEU A 684 -48.35 -6.03 43.79
N HIS A 685 -48.95 -5.19 42.93
CA HIS A 685 -48.77 -3.75 43.02
C HIS A 685 -49.76 -3.17 44.08
N THR A 686 -49.22 -2.41 45.05
CA THR A 686 -49.98 -1.75 46.11
C THR A 686 -49.58 -0.28 46.24
N LYS A 687 -50.32 0.51 46.97
CA LYS A 687 -49.95 1.91 47.30
C LYS A 687 -48.60 2.05 48.03
N ARG A 688 -48.08 0.98 48.65
CA ARG A 688 -46.81 0.94 49.36
C ARG A 688 -45.65 0.45 48.47
N GLY A 689 -45.92 0.04 47.22
CA GLY A 689 -44.94 -0.50 46.29
C GLY A 689 -45.29 -1.90 45.76
N ASN A 690 -44.34 -2.51 45.08
CA ASN A 690 -44.47 -3.86 44.55
C ASN A 690 -44.07 -4.88 45.60
N PHE A 691 -45.00 -5.71 46.03
CA PHE A 691 -44.76 -6.86 46.90
C PHE A 691 -44.51 -8.09 46.01
N TYR A 692 -43.36 -8.73 46.22
CA TYR A 692 -43.00 -9.95 45.50
C TYR A 692 -43.38 -11.19 46.29
N LYS A 693 -43.99 -12.16 45.64
CA LYS A 693 -44.41 -13.43 46.25
C LYS A 693 -43.22 -14.39 46.22
N VAL A 694 -42.58 -14.57 47.35
CA VAL A 694 -41.35 -15.36 47.46
C VAL A 694 -41.49 -16.46 48.51
N ILE A 695 -40.74 -17.53 48.34
CA ILE A 695 -40.60 -18.63 49.30
C ILE A 695 -39.13 -18.71 49.67
N ARG A 696 -38.85 -18.79 50.96
CA ARG A 696 -37.53 -18.96 51.51
C ARG A 696 -37.09 -20.42 51.35
N ILE A 697 -35.92 -20.67 50.74
CA ILE A 697 -35.37 -22.01 50.48
C ILE A 697 -34.46 -22.44 51.62
N LYS A 698 -33.63 -21.54 52.15
CA LYS A 698 -32.79 -21.79 53.34
C LYS A 698 -33.39 -21.06 54.54
N PRO A 699 -33.50 -21.75 55.71
CA PRO A 699 -33.93 -21.07 56.92
C PRO A 699 -32.97 -19.94 57.25
N GLY A 700 -33.53 -18.75 57.56
CA GLY A 700 -32.74 -17.61 58.03
C GLY A 700 -31.93 -18.03 59.24
N ARG A 701 -30.70 -17.59 59.34
CA ARG A 701 -29.91 -17.68 60.58
C ARG A 701 -30.56 -16.70 61.56
N GLY A 702 -31.18 -17.20 62.61
CA GLY A 702 -31.76 -16.44 63.69
C GLY A 702 -30.78 -15.56 64.41
#